data_6cb55dba0941b660f83710e14839322e
#
_entry.id   6cb55dba0941b660f83710e14839322e
#
_cell.length_a   1.000
_cell.length_b   1.000
_cell.length_c   1.000
_cell.angle_alpha   90.00
_cell.angle_beta   90.00
_cell.angle_gamma   90.00
#
_symmetry.space_group_name_H-M   'P 1'
#
loop_
_entity.id
_entity.type
_entity.pdbx_description
1 polymer ?
#
loop_
_entity_poly.entity_id
_entity_poly.type
_entity_poly.pdbx_seq_one_letter_code
_entity_poly.pdbx_strand_id
1 'polypeptide(L)'
;YIDDKLCHDLAKKTISLLIGKKLVMHNASFDCRFVKCFYDVDLLSSLHVDTLLLVHTVREEGAGFMAGSSFGLKDIAKSIQKEIGLDVEQAANEEQLKMKESIKNNGGSITRENYEIWKADLELLSEYASADTDLTLRIYHHFMNTLREEGLEKFFFEDEVMPVYKEVTIPMEMVGMKIDLDLIKSSRAKITEELQRYSDLVTKELLQNQSVRAWVIMKALDAYPANNKGTFAQELCREANLDLETSAKTGKYSLTNSALIRLPESPVKHFLLHGDDAVLDKEVVTKISLRLWKEDNDGQFFNIQSKDQLGEIAFGVLGIKPLSKTKTGKPQFDDDTVQSIAGKYEWARHLRIYNRLLKIKSTYMDRFLDNQEDGRYYFYYKQHGTVSGRYGSDAQQLPRPKEEGDDEPIVIEYNNLIRAFFIPEEHNIFVDCDYESLEPHTFAHVSGDEGLKDIFRNNWDFYSTIAIKTEGLSQYSPDKKAPNFLRKLEPKLRNKAKAYALGIPYGMGAYALGMNLGIATKDAKKLVDGYLNGFPELKKWMERSKKQAKEQGYVKTQVGRIRHLPKVKAIYDKIGDDLLDWNIKKQMERQYGVDNIKNLSRDYINGLNNSCNVQIQGLAASIVNRAALAINRKYQEIGIRGWVCAQIHDQLVIEVDHAKAEEAARIVQDLMENTTKLSIDLKAPPALASNLRDGH
;
A
#
# COMPACT_ATOMS: atom_id res chain seq x y z
N TYR A 1 -31.49 -8.58 -33.68
CA TYR A 1 -30.09 -9.01 -33.49
C TYR A 1 -29.22 -8.14 -34.38
N ILE A 2 -28.51 -7.17 -33.80
CA ILE A 2 -27.43 -6.44 -34.49
C ILE A 2 -26.22 -7.37 -34.43
N ASP A 3 -25.57 -7.61 -35.57
CA ASP A 3 -24.34 -8.40 -35.67
C ASP A 3 -23.26 -7.75 -34.77
N ASP A 4 -22.73 -8.49 -33.80
CA ASP A 4 -21.73 -8.01 -32.84
C ASP A 4 -20.50 -7.42 -33.55
N LYS A 5 -20.12 -7.97 -34.71
CA LYS A 5 -19.04 -7.48 -35.55
C LYS A 5 -19.38 -6.12 -36.15
N LEU A 6 -20.62 -5.93 -36.63
CA LEU A 6 -21.07 -4.63 -37.17
C LEU A 6 -21.07 -3.54 -36.08
N CYS A 7 -21.50 -3.88 -34.87
CA CYS A 7 -21.46 -2.99 -33.72
C CYS A 7 -20.03 -2.59 -33.36
N HIS A 8 -19.12 -3.56 -33.32
CA HIS A 8 -17.71 -3.34 -33.05
C HIS A 8 -17.06 -2.42 -34.12
N ASP A 9 -17.28 -2.69 -35.39
CA ASP A 9 -16.72 -1.91 -36.51
C ASP A 9 -17.25 -0.48 -36.50
N LEU A 10 -18.54 -0.30 -36.20
CA LEU A 10 -19.17 1.02 -36.09
C LEU A 10 -18.59 1.81 -34.91
N ALA A 11 -18.44 1.18 -33.75
CA ALA A 11 -17.83 1.76 -32.56
C ALA A 11 -16.36 2.18 -32.84
N LYS A 12 -15.56 1.29 -33.43
CA LYS A 12 -14.18 1.58 -33.85
C LYS A 12 -14.12 2.79 -34.78
N LYS A 13 -14.98 2.83 -35.81
CA LYS A 13 -15.06 3.95 -36.75
C LYS A 13 -15.43 5.26 -36.06
N THR A 14 -16.40 5.22 -35.14
CA THR A 14 -16.85 6.40 -34.40
C THR A 14 -15.75 6.93 -33.49
N ILE A 15 -15.11 6.04 -32.73
CA ILE A 15 -14.00 6.39 -31.82
C ILE A 15 -12.82 6.96 -32.61
N SER A 16 -12.53 6.41 -33.81
CA SER A 16 -11.45 6.92 -34.67
C SER A 16 -11.63 8.37 -35.12
N LEU A 17 -12.85 8.91 -35.09
CA LEU A 17 -13.12 10.33 -35.38
C LEU A 17 -12.55 11.27 -34.28
N LEU A 18 -12.23 10.73 -33.12
CA LEU A 18 -11.62 11.46 -32.02
C LEU A 18 -10.12 11.68 -32.21
N ILE A 19 -9.47 10.92 -33.11
CA ILE A 19 -8.05 11.09 -33.42
C ILE A 19 -7.81 12.50 -33.99
N GLY A 20 -6.81 13.19 -33.45
CA GLY A 20 -6.46 14.57 -33.81
C GLY A 20 -7.34 15.64 -33.18
N LYS A 21 -8.32 15.29 -32.35
CA LYS A 21 -9.08 16.22 -31.52
C LYS A 21 -8.38 16.46 -30.19
N LYS A 22 -8.67 17.60 -29.53
CA LYS A 22 -8.22 17.85 -28.15
C LYS A 22 -9.21 17.22 -27.18
N LEU A 23 -8.86 16.05 -26.64
CA LEU A 23 -9.72 15.29 -25.73
C LEU A 23 -9.48 15.73 -24.30
N VAL A 24 -10.56 16.03 -23.59
CA VAL A 24 -10.60 16.24 -22.14
C VAL A 24 -11.31 15.05 -21.52
N MET A 25 -10.62 14.32 -20.67
CA MET A 25 -11.12 13.10 -20.06
C MET A 25 -10.98 13.17 -18.54
N HIS A 26 -11.64 12.28 -17.82
CA HIS A 26 -11.47 12.10 -16.40
C HIS A 26 -10.98 10.68 -16.11
N ASN A 27 -9.78 10.50 -15.56
CA ASN A 27 -9.11 9.19 -15.40
C ASN A 27 -8.82 8.52 -16.76
N ALA A 28 -8.24 9.29 -17.66
CA ALA A 28 -8.04 8.93 -19.07
C ALA A 28 -7.26 7.64 -19.32
N SER A 29 -6.43 7.18 -18.35
CA SER A 29 -5.73 5.89 -18.46
C SER A 29 -6.69 4.73 -18.70
N PHE A 30 -7.86 4.74 -18.02
CA PHE A 30 -8.86 3.69 -18.20
C PHE A 30 -9.39 3.68 -19.63
N ASP A 31 -9.87 4.83 -20.14
CA ASP A 31 -10.49 4.94 -21.46
C ASP A 31 -9.48 4.69 -22.57
N CYS A 32 -8.27 5.27 -22.49
CA CYS A 32 -7.22 5.10 -23.50
C CYS A 32 -6.80 3.63 -23.63
N ARG A 33 -6.62 2.94 -22.50
CA ARG A 33 -6.25 1.50 -22.49
C ARG A 33 -7.38 0.66 -23.03
N PHE A 34 -8.62 0.88 -22.56
CA PHE A 34 -9.79 0.14 -23.03
C PHE A 34 -9.96 0.28 -24.55
N VAL A 35 -9.93 1.49 -25.05
CA VAL A 35 -10.08 1.78 -26.49
C VAL A 35 -8.94 1.17 -27.31
N LYS A 36 -7.71 1.22 -26.81
CA LYS A 36 -6.56 0.59 -27.48
C LYS A 36 -6.69 -0.93 -27.51
N CYS A 37 -7.03 -1.56 -26.37
CA CYS A 37 -7.13 -3.03 -26.30
C CYS A 37 -8.30 -3.59 -27.11
N PHE A 38 -9.49 -2.96 -27.02
CA PHE A 38 -10.70 -3.50 -27.66
C PHE A 38 -10.87 -3.11 -29.12
N TYR A 39 -10.44 -1.89 -29.48
CA TYR A 39 -10.68 -1.34 -30.83
C TYR A 39 -9.40 -1.12 -31.61
N ASP A 40 -8.23 -1.33 -31.00
CA ASP A 40 -6.92 -0.97 -31.58
C ASP A 40 -6.88 0.48 -32.11
N VAL A 41 -7.43 1.42 -31.34
CA VAL A 41 -7.41 2.85 -31.62
C VAL A 41 -6.59 3.55 -30.54
N ASP A 42 -5.56 4.28 -30.94
CA ASP A 42 -4.71 5.04 -30.02
C ASP A 42 -5.21 6.48 -29.87
N LEU A 43 -5.69 6.83 -28.66
CA LEU A 43 -6.16 8.16 -28.29
C LEU A 43 -5.12 8.99 -27.53
N LEU A 44 -3.94 8.45 -27.20
CA LEU A 44 -2.93 9.15 -26.38
C LEU A 44 -2.44 10.45 -27.04
N SER A 45 -2.25 10.44 -28.35
CA SER A 45 -1.85 11.64 -29.10
C SER A 45 -2.92 12.74 -29.05
N SER A 46 -4.18 12.37 -28.93
CA SER A 46 -5.34 13.26 -28.86
C SER A 46 -5.68 13.71 -27.44
N LEU A 47 -5.19 13.02 -26.41
CA LEU A 47 -5.40 13.36 -25.00
C LEU A 47 -4.75 14.72 -24.70
N HIS A 48 -5.59 15.72 -24.41
CA HIS A 48 -5.17 17.07 -24.05
C HIS A 48 -5.05 17.23 -22.53
N VAL A 49 -6.10 16.88 -21.80
CA VAL A 49 -6.16 17.00 -20.34
C VAL A 49 -6.85 15.78 -19.72
N ASP A 50 -6.26 15.27 -18.66
CA ASP A 50 -6.96 14.45 -17.67
C ASP A 50 -7.37 15.34 -16.49
N THR A 51 -8.68 15.52 -16.28
CA THR A 51 -9.22 16.40 -15.24
C THR A 51 -8.91 15.91 -13.83
N LEU A 52 -8.70 14.61 -13.62
CA LEU A 52 -8.24 14.06 -12.34
C LEU A 52 -6.84 14.61 -12.00
N LEU A 53 -5.91 14.56 -12.96
CA LEU A 53 -4.55 15.10 -12.79
C LEU A 53 -4.54 16.62 -12.70
N LEU A 54 -5.43 17.30 -13.45
CA LEU A 54 -5.61 18.75 -13.35
C LEU A 54 -5.99 19.14 -11.92
N VAL A 55 -7.02 18.49 -11.36
CA VAL A 55 -7.44 18.73 -9.96
C VAL A 55 -6.32 18.41 -9.00
N HIS A 56 -5.65 17.27 -9.14
CA HIS A 56 -4.51 16.90 -8.27
C HIS A 56 -3.38 17.93 -8.32
N THR A 57 -3.14 18.58 -9.45
CA THR A 57 -2.06 19.57 -9.59
C THR A 57 -2.34 20.86 -8.82
N VAL A 58 -3.59 21.32 -8.77
CA VAL A 58 -4.00 22.57 -8.08
C VAL A 58 -4.67 22.30 -6.73
N ARG A 59 -5.00 21.05 -6.42
CA ARG A 59 -5.68 20.65 -5.19
C ARG A 59 -5.36 19.18 -4.85
N GLU A 60 -4.22 18.93 -4.26
CA GLU A 60 -3.64 17.59 -4.09
C GLU A 60 -4.46 16.66 -3.16
N GLU A 61 -5.42 17.20 -2.44
CA GLU A 61 -6.32 16.46 -1.56
C GLU A 61 -7.69 16.14 -2.21
N GLY A 62 -7.86 16.45 -3.50
CA GLY A 62 -9.09 16.18 -4.26
C GLY A 62 -10.33 16.87 -3.69
N ALA A 63 -11.45 16.15 -3.60
CA ALA A 63 -12.73 16.69 -3.17
C ALA A 63 -12.83 17.05 -1.68
N GLY A 64 -11.89 16.61 -0.82
CA GLY A 64 -12.01 16.84 0.61
C GLY A 64 -10.71 16.95 1.38
N PHE A 65 -10.71 17.82 2.42
CA PHE A 65 -9.66 17.92 3.43
C PHE A 65 -9.84 16.90 4.57
N MET A 66 -10.82 16.02 4.49
CA MET A 66 -11.11 14.97 5.48
C MET A 66 -10.53 13.63 5.00
N ALA A 67 -10.25 12.72 5.91
CA ALA A 67 -9.66 11.41 5.64
C ALA A 67 -10.39 10.67 4.50
N GLY A 68 -9.70 10.45 3.37
CA GLY A 68 -10.23 9.85 2.17
C GLY A 68 -10.38 10.85 1.02
N SER A 69 -9.27 11.50 0.63
CA SER A 69 -9.25 12.32 -0.57
C SER A 69 -9.80 11.54 -1.77
N SER A 70 -10.97 11.95 -2.27
CA SER A 70 -11.59 11.34 -3.45
C SER A 70 -11.30 12.21 -4.67
N PHE A 71 -10.88 11.55 -5.75
CA PHE A 71 -10.73 12.14 -7.06
C PHE A 71 -11.81 11.66 -8.03
N GLY A 72 -12.88 11.05 -7.52
CA GLY A 72 -14.02 10.67 -8.33
C GLY A 72 -14.71 11.88 -8.96
N LEU A 73 -15.16 11.77 -10.21
CA LEU A 73 -15.77 12.86 -10.98
C LEU A 73 -16.89 13.56 -10.20
N LYS A 74 -17.82 12.79 -9.66
CA LYS A 74 -18.98 13.32 -8.91
C LYS A 74 -18.58 13.94 -7.57
N ASP A 75 -17.55 13.40 -6.90
CA ASP A 75 -17.05 13.95 -5.63
C ASP A 75 -16.37 15.31 -5.85
N ILE A 76 -15.57 15.43 -6.91
CA ILE A 76 -14.96 16.70 -7.30
C ILE A 76 -16.05 17.71 -7.66
N ALA A 77 -16.99 17.34 -8.54
CA ALA A 77 -18.09 18.20 -8.96
C ALA A 77 -18.93 18.70 -7.76
N LYS A 78 -19.26 17.80 -6.81
CA LYS A 78 -19.94 18.14 -5.56
C LYS A 78 -19.16 19.16 -4.73
N SER A 79 -17.83 19.02 -4.67
CA SER A 79 -16.97 19.92 -3.90
C SER A 79 -16.93 21.36 -4.43
N ILE A 80 -17.30 21.57 -5.68
CA ILE A 80 -17.36 22.87 -6.40
C ILE A 80 -18.74 23.15 -6.99
N GLN A 81 -19.79 22.52 -6.49
CA GLN A 81 -21.14 22.60 -7.10
C GLN A 81 -21.69 24.03 -7.17
N LYS A 82 -21.34 24.90 -6.20
CA LYS A 82 -21.74 26.31 -6.21
C LYS A 82 -21.07 27.09 -7.32
N GLU A 83 -19.80 26.83 -7.54
CA GLU A 83 -18.96 27.50 -8.53
C GLU A 83 -19.33 27.07 -9.97
N ILE A 84 -19.75 25.82 -10.16
CA ILE A 84 -20.21 25.32 -11.46
C ILE A 84 -21.71 25.43 -11.70
N GLY A 85 -22.46 25.94 -10.70
CA GLY A 85 -23.89 26.22 -10.83
C GLY A 85 -24.80 24.99 -10.97
N LEU A 86 -24.45 23.86 -10.34
CA LEU A 86 -25.20 22.59 -10.37
C LEU A 86 -25.45 22.04 -8.97
N ASP A 87 -26.65 21.49 -8.73
CA ASP A 87 -26.92 20.65 -7.58
C ASP A 87 -26.57 19.20 -7.92
N VAL A 88 -25.30 18.87 -7.75
CA VAL A 88 -24.75 17.55 -8.10
C VAL A 88 -25.28 16.45 -7.18
N GLU A 89 -25.63 16.76 -5.94
CA GLU A 89 -26.05 15.76 -4.95
C GLU A 89 -27.45 15.22 -5.25
N GLN A 90 -28.39 16.10 -5.54
CA GLN A 90 -29.75 15.70 -5.87
C GLN A 90 -29.79 14.96 -7.21
N ALA A 91 -29.17 15.51 -8.24
CA ALA A 91 -29.13 14.91 -9.56
C ALA A 91 -28.49 13.49 -9.56
N ALA A 92 -27.34 13.33 -8.89
CA ALA A 92 -26.64 12.04 -8.82
C ALA A 92 -27.45 10.96 -8.07
N ASN A 93 -28.17 11.32 -7.00
CA ASN A 93 -28.98 10.37 -6.24
C ASN A 93 -30.19 9.89 -7.05
N GLU A 94 -30.90 10.80 -7.70
CA GLU A 94 -32.07 10.47 -8.56
C GLU A 94 -31.67 9.61 -9.74
N GLU A 95 -30.60 9.97 -10.44
CA GLU A 95 -30.04 9.23 -11.57
C GLU A 95 -29.61 7.80 -11.17
N GLN A 96 -28.91 7.68 -10.02
CA GLN A 96 -28.45 6.38 -9.53
C GLN A 96 -29.61 5.46 -9.13
N LEU A 97 -30.68 6.00 -8.58
CA LEU A 97 -31.88 5.23 -8.25
C LEU A 97 -32.57 4.71 -9.51
N LYS A 98 -32.83 5.58 -10.49
CA LYS A 98 -33.44 5.21 -11.78
C LYS A 98 -32.60 4.13 -12.50
N MET A 99 -31.30 4.29 -12.53
CA MET A 99 -30.36 3.35 -13.15
C MET A 99 -30.45 1.96 -12.49
N LYS A 100 -30.40 1.89 -11.15
CA LYS A 100 -30.49 0.64 -10.40
C LYS A 100 -31.84 -0.06 -10.61
N GLU A 101 -32.90 0.71 -10.71
CA GLU A 101 -34.25 0.20 -10.92
C GLU A 101 -34.37 -0.38 -12.33
N SER A 102 -33.87 0.32 -13.34
CA SER A 102 -33.84 -0.14 -14.73
C SER A 102 -33.03 -1.45 -14.87
N ILE A 103 -31.81 -1.51 -14.30
CA ILE A 103 -30.98 -2.72 -14.32
C ILE A 103 -31.73 -3.92 -13.72
N LYS A 104 -32.40 -3.73 -12.57
CA LYS A 104 -33.20 -4.80 -11.94
C LYS A 104 -34.38 -5.25 -12.80
N ASN A 105 -35.13 -4.31 -13.37
CA ASN A 105 -36.28 -4.58 -14.21
C ASN A 105 -35.88 -5.37 -15.45
N ASN A 106 -34.68 -5.16 -15.97
CA ASN A 106 -34.09 -5.87 -17.10
C ASN A 106 -33.32 -7.15 -16.68
N GLY A 107 -33.54 -7.64 -15.45
CA GLY A 107 -32.95 -8.89 -14.94
C GLY A 107 -31.45 -8.82 -14.68
N GLY A 108 -30.92 -7.63 -14.41
CA GLY A 108 -29.51 -7.40 -14.10
C GLY A 108 -29.17 -7.44 -12.62
N SER A 109 -27.89 -7.64 -12.31
CA SER A 109 -27.31 -7.59 -10.98
C SER A 109 -26.81 -6.17 -10.64
N ILE A 110 -26.98 -5.79 -9.35
CA ILE A 110 -26.51 -4.50 -8.82
C ILE A 110 -25.63 -4.67 -7.58
N THR A 111 -25.00 -5.84 -7.43
CA THR A 111 -24.09 -6.08 -6.30
C THR A 111 -22.76 -5.35 -6.53
N ARG A 112 -21.98 -5.19 -5.45
CA ARG A 112 -20.64 -4.58 -5.54
C ARG A 112 -19.68 -5.36 -6.45
N GLU A 113 -19.86 -6.68 -6.52
CA GLU A 113 -19.02 -7.60 -7.30
C GLU A 113 -19.50 -7.75 -8.75
N ASN A 114 -20.79 -7.52 -8.99
CA ASN A 114 -21.38 -7.64 -10.32
C ASN A 114 -22.43 -6.53 -10.53
N TYR A 115 -21.98 -5.41 -11.10
CA TYR A 115 -22.83 -4.27 -11.43
C TYR A 115 -23.04 -4.20 -12.95
N GLU A 116 -24.16 -4.78 -13.42
CA GLU A 116 -24.44 -4.96 -14.84
C GLU A 116 -25.09 -3.71 -15.47
N ILE A 117 -24.31 -2.60 -15.52
CA ILE A 117 -24.79 -1.30 -16.03
C ILE A 117 -25.31 -1.37 -17.47
N TRP A 118 -24.78 -2.27 -18.28
CA TRP A 118 -25.20 -2.46 -19.69
C TRP A 118 -26.62 -3.01 -19.86
N LYS A 119 -27.24 -3.45 -18.79
CA LYS A 119 -28.65 -3.86 -18.76
C LYS A 119 -29.63 -2.73 -18.46
N ALA A 120 -29.14 -1.54 -18.15
CA ALA A 120 -30.00 -0.37 -18.02
C ALA A 120 -30.57 0.03 -19.38
N ASP A 121 -31.72 0.74 -19.35
CA ASP A 121 -32.32 1.31 -20.55
C ASP A 121 -31.34 2.25 -21.25
N LEU A 122 -31.28 2.18 -22.58
CA LEU A 122 -30.32 2.93 -23.38
C LEU A 122 -30.46 4.44 -23.19
N GLU A 123 -31.69 4.94 -23.00
CA GLU A 123 -31.97 6.35 -22.75
C GLU A 123 -31.33 6.81 -21.43
N LEU A 124 -31.52 6.06 -20.35
CA LEU A 124 -30.88 6.35 -19.05
C LEU A 124 -29.35 6.24 -19.12
N LEU A 125 -28.81 5.27 -19.86
CA LEU A 125 -27.35 5.18 -20.08
C LEU A 125 -26.82 6.40 -20.84
N SER A 126 -27.57 6.87 -21.84
CA SER A 126 -27.21 8.06 -22.64
C SER A 126 -27.25 9.33 -21.80
N GLU A 127 -28.27 9.52 -20.97
CA GLU A 127 -28.38 10.64 -20.03
C GLU A 127 -27.21 10.62 -19.04
N TYR A 128 -26.92 9.48 -18.45
CA TYR A 128 -25.79 9.28 -17.52
C TYR A 128 -24.45 9.63 -18.15
N ALA A 129 -24.17 9.10 -19.35
CA ALA A 129 -22.91 9.37 -20.04
C ALA A 129 -22.78 10.85 -20.45
N SER A 130 -23.90 11.47 -20.86
CA SER A 130 -23.93 12.90 -21.21
C SER A 130 -23.68 13.79 -20.00
N ALA A 131 -24.25 13.46 -18.84
CA ALA A 131 -24.03 14.18 -17.59
C ALA A 131 -22.56 14.08 -17.13
N ASP A 132 -21.95 12.90 -17.20
CA ASP A 132 -20.54 12.71 -16.82
C ASP A 132 -19.59 13.50 -17.76
N THR A 133 -19.90 13.62 -19.07
CA THR A 133 -19.12 14.43 -20.00
C THR A 133 -19.29 15.94 -19.74
N ASP A 134 -20.50 16.43 -19.44
CA ASP A 134 -20.74 17.83 -19.05
C ASP A 134 -20.00 18.20 -17.76
N LEU A 135 -20.06 17.32 -16.73
CA LEU A 135 -19.32 17.50 -15.49
C LEU A 135 -17.82 17.57 -15.73
N THR A 136 -17.29 16.68 -16.58
CA THR A 136 -15.86 16.66 -16.93
C THR A 136 -15.44 17.99 -17.55
N LEU A 137 -16.24 18.54 -18.45
CA LEU A 137 -15.95 19.81 -19.11
C LEU A 137 -16.04 21.01 -18.14
N ARG A 138 -17.02 21.02 -17.23
CA ARG A 138 -17.14 22.08 -16.21
C ARG A 138 -15.98 22.06 -15.22
N ILE A 139 -15.56 20.87 -14.76
CA ILE A 139 -14.37 20.69 -13.91
C ILE A 139 -13.13 21.19 -14.64
N TYR A 140 -12.97 20.85 -15.92
CA TYR A 140 -11.87 21.35 -16.76
C TYR A 140 -11.82 22.87 -16.76
N HIS A 141 -12.91 23.54 -17.09
CA HIS A 141 -12.93 25.02 -17.17
C HIS A 141 -12.64 25.68 -15.83
N HIS A 142 -13.22 25.16 -14.73
CA HIS A 142 -13.01 25.70 -13.40
C HIS A 142 -11.54 25.60 -12.98
N PHE A 143 -10.96 24.42 -13.02
CA PHE A 143 -9.59 24.20 -12.54
C PHE A 143 -8.51 24.67 -13.51
N MET A 144 -8.78 24.81 -14.80
CA MET A 144 -7.87 25.46 -15.74
C MET A 144 -7.66 26.94 -15.41
N ASN A 145 -8.67 27.64 -14.91
CA ASN A 145 -8.51 29.01 -14.44
C ASN A 145 -7.57 29.07 -13.23
N THR A 146 -7.77 28.21 -12.25
CA THR A 146 -6.85 28.08 -11.09
C THR A 146 -5.43 27.74 -11.51
N LEU A 147 -5.27 26.80 -12.46
CA LEU A 147 -3.95 26.41 -12.98
C LEU A 147 -3.20 27.60 -13.58
N ARG A 148 -3.90 28.48 -14.31
CA ARG A 148 -3.34 29.71 -14.92
C ARG A 148 -2.99 30.75 -13.87
N GLU A 149 -3.89 30.99 -12.93
CA GLU A 149 -3.70 31.96 -11.83
C GLU A 149 -2.46 31.61 -10.99
N GLU A 150 -2.20 30.32 -10.80
CA GLU A 150 -1.04 29.83 -10.06
C GLU A 150 0.25 29.70 -10.91
N GLY A 151 0.16 29.97 -12.23
CA GLY A 151 1.30 29.87 -13.16
C GLY A 151 1.84 28.45 -13.32
N LEU A 152 0.95 27.44 -13.27
CA LEU A 152 1.30 26.03 -13.35
C LEU A 152 1.15 25.43 -14.75
N GLU A 153 0.75 26.21 -15.78
CA GLU A 153 0.50 25.68 -17.13
C GLU A 153 1.73 24.96 -17.70
N LYS A 154 2.90 25.58 -17.59
CA LYS A 154 4.14 24.99 -18.11
C LYS A 154 4.47 23.66 -17.40
N PHE A 155 4.37 23.66 -16.06
CA PHE A 155 4.60 22.43 -15.27
C PHE A 155 3.62 21.32 -15.66
N PHE A 156 2.35 21.67 -15.89
CA PHE A 156 1.29 20.72 -16.22
C PHE A 156 1.40 20.16 -17.65
N PHE A 157 1.55 21.05 -18.65
CA PHE A 157 1.48 20.67 -20.07
C PHE A 157 2.82 20.33 -20.73
N GLU A 158 3.93 20.90 -20.25
CA GLU A 158 5.21 20.81 -20.96
C GLU A 158 6.28 20.07 -20.14
N ASP A 159 6.42 20.40 -18.85
CA ASP A 159 7.57 19.98 -18.08
C ASP A 159 7.39 18.59 -17.43
N GLU A 160 6.15 18.24 -16.96
CA GLU A 160 6.01 17.02 -16.16
C GLU A 160 4.65 16.31 -16.26
N VAL A 161 3.51 16.94 -15.81
CA VAL A 161 2.31 16.16 -15.49
C VAL A 161 1.73 15.42 -16.70
N MET A 162 1.30 16.12 -17.73
CA MET A 162 0.72 15.50 -18.92
C MET A 162 1.74 14.76 -19.80
N PRO A 163 2.97 15.27 -20.02
CA PRO A 163 3.98 14.51 -20.75
C PRO A 163 4.31 13.17 -20.10
N VAL A 164 4.56 13.14 -18.78
CA VAL A 164 4.83 11.89 -18.04
C VAL A 164 3.63 10.95 -18.12
N TYR A 165 2.41 11.47 -18.00
CA TYR A 165 1.20 10.65 -18.06
C TYR A 165 1.05 9.95 -19.42
N LYS A 166 1.21 10.69 -20.50
CA LYS A 166 1.03 10.21 -21.88
C LYS A 166 2.19 9.34 -22.38
N GLU A 167 3.42 9.70 -22.04
CA GLU A 167 4.62 9.11 -22.64
C GLU A 167 5.32 8.10 -21.72
N VAL A 168 4.92 8.04 -20.42
CA VAL A 168 5.50 7.10 -19.45
C VAL A 168 4.40 6.30 -18.76
N THR A 169 3.48 6.96 -18.03
CA THR A 169 2.54 6.27 -17.11
C THR A 169 1.61 5.32 -17.87
N ILE A 170 0.85 5.84 -18.85
CA ILE A 170 -0.10 4.99 -19.59
C ILE A 170 0.61 3.92 -20.42
N PRO A 171 1.69 4.23 -21.18
CA PRO A 171 2.47 3.19 -21.86
C PRO A 171 3.01 2.10 -20.94
N MET A 172 3.53 2.46 -19.77
CA MET A 172 4.05 1.51 -18.79
C MET A 172 2.94 0.58 -18.24
N GLU A 173 1.72 1.13 -17.98
CA GLU A 173 0.54 0.35 -17.61
C GLU A 173 0.03 -0.55 -18.74
N MET A 174 0.21 -0.17 -20.02
CA MET A 174 -0.23 -0.95 -21.17
C MET A 174 0.72 -2.09 -21.51
N VAL A 175 2.02 -1.87 -21.33
CA VAL A 175 3.02 -2.89 -21.63
C VAL A 175 3.12 -3.93 -20.52
N GLY A 176 3.07 -3.52 -19.26
CA GLY A 176 3.28 -4.41 -18.11
C GLY A 176 4.66 -5.05 -18.10
N MET A 177 4.86 -6.04 -17.25
CA MET A 177 6.11 -6.81 -17.15
C MET A 177 5.83 -8.30 -17.33
N LYS A 178 6.66 -8.98 -18.11
CA LYS A 178 6.62 -10.43 -18.25
C LYS A 178 6.99 -11.11 -16.95
N ILE A 179 6.29 -12.20 -16.62
CA ILE A 179 6.57 -12.99 -15.43
C ILE A 179 6.84 -14.46 -15.76
N ASP A 180 7.75 -15.06 -15.01
CA ASP A 180 8.06 -16.49 -15.09
C ASP A 180 7.01 -17.30 -14.34
N LEU A 181 5.96 -17.72 -15.07
CA LEU A 181 4.85 -18.48 -14.52
C LEU A 181 5.27 -19.83 -13.93
N ASP A 182 6.29 -20.47 -14.50
CA ASP A 182 6.73 -21.78 -14.05
C ASP A 182 7.52 -21.65 -12.74
N LEU A 183 8.36 -20.63 -12.62
CA LEU A 183 9.05 -20.31 -11.38
C LEU A 183 8.05 -19.93 -10.28
N ILE A 184 7.02 -19.14 -10.58
CA ILE A 184 5.98 -18.77 -9.59
C ILE A 184 5.21 -20.02 -9.13
N LYS A 185 4.73 -20.87 -10.06
CA LYS A 185 3.96 -22.09 -9.72
C LYS A 185 4.78 -23.08 -8.90
N SER A 186 6.04 -23.32 -9.28
CA SER A 186 6.94 -24.21 -8.54
C SER A 186 7.27 -23.67 -7.14
N SER A 187 7.54 -22.38 -7.03
CA SER A 187 7.80 -21.72 -5.73
C SER A 187 6.56 -21.71 -4.84
N ARG A 188 5.36 -21.51 -5.44
CA ARG A 188 4.07 -21.57 -4.75
C ARG A 188 3.78 -22.96 -4.17
N ALA A 189 4.12 -24.01 -4.88
CA ALA A 189 3.98 -25.38 -4.37
C ALA A 189 4.89 -25.59 -3.14
N LYS A 190 6.17 -25.25 -3.25
CA LYS A 190 7.14 -25.38 -2.16
C LYS A 190 6.79 -24.57 -0.93
N ILE A 191 6.40 -23.29 -1.08
CA ILE A 191 6.00 -22.44 0.05
C ILE A 191 4.73 -22.97 0.73
N THR A 192 3.84 -23.65 -0.01
CA THR A 192 2.65 -24.28 0.56
C THR A 192 3.02 -25.47 1.47
N GLU A 193 4.02 -26.26 1.09
CA GLU A 193 4.55 -27.34 1.93
C GLU A 193 5.20 -26.78 3.21
N GLU A 194 5.98 -25.68 3.08
CA GLU A 194 6.58 -25.01 4.24
C GLU A 194 5.52 -24.41 5.17
N LEU A 195 4.47 -23.81 4.64
CA LEU A 195 3.35 -23.32 5.43
C LEU A 195 2.69 -24.43 6.24
N GLN A 196 2.46 -25.59 5.62
CA GLN A 196 1.94 -26.76 6.36
C GLN A 196 2.89 -27.20 7.45
N ARG A 197 4.18 -27.30 7.15
CA ARG A 197 5.23 -27.68 8.14
C ARG A 197 5.24 -26.72 9.33
N TYR A 198 5.23 -25.38 9.11
CA TYR A 198 5.24 -24.42 10.21
C TYR A 198 3.91 -24.39 10.98
N SER A 199 2.79 -24.62 10.30
CA SER A 199 1.48 -24.83 10.95
C SER A 199 1.51 -25.99 11.93
N ASP A 200 2.06 -27.12 11.51
CA ASP A 200 2.19 -28.33 12.35
C ASP A 200 3.14 -28.10 13.53
N LEU A 201 4.25 -27.37 13.32
CA LEU A 201 5.19 -27.02 14.40
C LEU A 201 4.52 -26.13 15.46
N VAL A 202 3.84 -25.07 15.06
CA VAL A 202 3.10 -24.16 15.97
C VAL A 202 2.07 -24.94 16.77
N THR A 203 1.27 -25.78 16.08
CA THR A 203 0.22 -26.59 16.70
C THR A 203 0.82 -27.60 17.70
N LYS A 204 1.85 -28.33 17.29
CA LYS A 204 2.54 -29.31 18.12
C LYS A 204 3.10 -28.69 19.40
N GLU A 205 3.78 -27.53 19.27
CA GLU A 205 4.40 -26.88 20.43
C GLU A 205 3.37 -26.31 21.41
N LEU A 206 2.33 -25.66 20.89
CA LEU A 206 1.24 -25.18 21.76
C LEU A 206 0.53 -26.32 22.47
N LEU A 207 0.30 -27.45 21.81
CA LEU A 207 -0.32 -28.63 22.40
C LEU A 207 0.59 -29.40 23.39
N GLN A 208 1.88 -29.11 23.50
CA GLN A 208 2.72 -29.62 24.59
C GLN A 208 2.28 -29.04 25.94
N ASN A 209 1.72 -27.83 25.94
CA ASN A 209 1.21 -27.21 27.16
C ASN A 209 -0.14 -27.80 27.58
N GLN A 210 -0.22 -28.31 28.82
CA GLN A 210 -1.43 -28.93 29.35
C GLN A 210 -2.62 -27.98 29.42
N SER A 211 -2.39 -26.71 29.75
CA SER A 211 -3.45 -25.71 29.84
C SER A 211 -4.01 -25.37 28.45
N VAL A 212 -3.18 -25.39 27.38
CA VAL A 212 -3.65 -25.23 26.00
C VAL A 212 -4.51 -26.41 25.56
N ARG A 213 -4.09 -27.64 25.89
CA ARG A 213 -4.94 -28.84 25.64
C ARG A 213 -6.30 -28.74 26.33
N ALA A 214 -6.28 -28.34 27.62
CA ALA A 214 -7.54 -28.13 28.35
C ALA A 214 -8.42 -27.05 27.73
N TRP A 215 -7.84 -25.97 27.25
CA TRP A 215 -8.56 -24.93 26.53
C TRP A 215 -9.21 -25.46 25.22
N VAL A 216 -8.48 -26.26 24.43
CA VAL A 216 -9.04 -26.88 23.20
C VAL A 216 -10.23 -27.78 23.54
N ILE A 217 -10.12 -28.61 24.56
CA ILE A 217 -11.22 -29.49 25.00
C ILE A 217 -12.43 -28.65 25.45
N MET A 218 -12.21 -27.61 26.23
CA MET A 218 -13.27 -26.71 26.69
C MET A 218 -13.98 -26.05 25.51
N LYS A 219 -13.22 -25.49 24.53
CA LYS A 219 -13.81 -24.89 23.33
C LYS A 219 -14.61 -25.87 22.48
N ALA A 220 -14.12 -27.09 22.34
CA ALA A 220 -14.84 -28.14 21.62
C ALA A 220 -16.16 -28.52 22.35
N LEU A 221 -16.15 -28.63 23.65
CA LEU A 221 -17.34 -28.93 24.48
C LEU A 221 -18.34 -27.74 24.47
N ASP A 222 -17.85 -26.51 24.42
CA ASP A 222 -18.70 -25.30 24.30
C ASP A 222 -19.36 -25.21 22.92
N ALA A 223 -18.61 -25.54 21.85
CA ALA A 223 -19.10 -25.47 20.46
C ALA A 223 -20.04 -26.62 20.09
N TYR A 224 -19.75 -27.82 20.61
CA TYR A 224 -20.50 -29.05 20.32
C TYR A 224 -21.05 -29.67 21.60
N PRO A 225 -22.08 -29.05 22.20
CA PRO A 225 -22.75 -29.61 23.36
C PRO A 225 -23.48 -30.89 22.94
N ALA A 226 -23.59 -31.81 23.87
CA ALA A 226 -24.37 -33.02 23.66
C ALA A 226 -25.84 -32.66 23.36
N ASN A 227 -26.23 -32.82 22.09
CA ASN A 227 -27.58 -32.53 21.60
C ASN A 227 -28.17 -33.77 20.91
N ASN A 228 -29.35 -34.22 21.38
CA ASN A 228 -29.96 -35.46 20.94
C ASN A 228 -30.56 -35.42 19.51
N LYS A 229 -30.51 -34.27 18.81
CA LYS A 229 -31.05 -34.14 17.45
C LYS A 229 -30.09 -33.45 16.47
N GLY A 230 -28.94 -32.92 16.94
CA GLY A 230 -27.96 -32.16 16.13
C GLY A 230 -26.85 -33.04 15.57
N THR A 231 -25.78 -32.36 15.11
CA THR A 231 -24.56 -33.00 14.55
C THR A 231 -23.95 -33.98 15.55
N PHE A 232 -23.91 -33.63 16.85
CA PHE A 232 -23.41 -34.50 17.88
C PHE A 232 -24.15 -35.86 17.95
N ALA A 233 -25.49 -35.85 17.88
CA ALA A 233 -26.28 -37.06 17.89
C ALA A 233 -26.03 -37.94 16.64
N GLN A 234 -25.80 -37.33 15.47
CA GLN A 234 -25.47 -38.07 14.25
C GLN A 234 -24.12 -38.79 14.42
N GLU A 235 -23.14 -38.13 14.98
CA GLU A 235 -21.80 -38.69 15.22
C GLU A 235 -21.82 -39.72 16.33
N LEU A 236 -22.65 -39.56 17.36
CA LEU A 236 -22.88 -40.59 18.40
C LEU A 236 -23.48 -41.88 17.81
N CYS A 237 -24.44 -41.76 16.89
CA CYS A 237 -24.99 -42.89 16.18
C CYS A 237 -23.92 -43.64 15.36
N ARG A 238 -23.05 -42.94 14.69
CA ARG A 238 -21.92 -43.52 13.93
C ARG A 238 -20.95 -44.26 14.86
N GLU A 239 -20.53 -43.60 15.94
CA GLU A 239 -19.58 -44.18 16.90
C GLU A 239 -20.15 -45.45 17.59
N ALA A 240 -21.45 -45.44 17.86
CA ALA A 240 -22.15 -46.55 18.47
C ALA A 240 -22.55 -47.65 17.50
N ASN A 241 -22.27 -47.53 16.19
CA ASN A 241 -22.68 -48.45 15.12
C ASN A 241 -24.17 -48.85 15.23
N LEU A 242 -25.05 -47.83 15.38
CA LEU A 242 -26.47 -48.10 15.55
C LEU A 242 -27.10 -48.53 14.21
N ASP A 243 -27.96 -49.51 14.28
CA ASP A 243 -28.73 -50.00 13.13
C ASP A 243 -29.93 -49.07 12.87
N LEU A 244 -29.64 -47.92 12.26
CA LEU A 244 -30.61 -46.87 11.88
C LEU A 244 -30.53 -46.62 10.39
N GLU A 245 -31.71 -46.37 9.79
CA GLU A 245 -31.82 -45.97 8.40
C GLU A 245 -31.05 -44.64 8.19
N THR A 246 -30.33 -44.57 7.10
CA THR A 246 -29.64 -43.33 6.66
C THR A 246 -30.28 -42.78 5.38
N SER A 247 -30.38 -41.50 5.28
CA SER A 247 -30.82 -40.82 4.06
C SER A 247 -29.84 -41.07 2.92
N ALA A 248 -30.28 -41.65 1.83
CA ALA A 248 -29.45 -41.87 0.64
C ALA A 248 -28.87 -40.55 0.07
N LYS A 249 -29.55 -39.40 0.29
CA LYS A 249 -29.15 -38.09 -0.20
C LYS A 249 -28.13 -37.39 0.73
N THR A 250 -28.23 -37.57 2.03
CA THR A 250 -27.46 -36.81 3.02
C THR A 250 -26.54 -37.66 3.86
N GLY A 251 -26.64 -38.96 3.83
CA GLY A 251 -25.92 -39.89 4.68
C GLY A 251 -26.18 -39.73 6.19
N LYS A 252 -27.22 -38.97 6.58
CA LYS A 252 -27.57 -38.73 7.99
C LYS A 252 -28.51 -39.79 8.51
N TYR A 253 -28.38 -40.18 9.78
CA TYR A 253 -29.27 -41.08 10.45
C TYR A 253 -30.68 -40.52 10.63
N SER A 254 -31.69 -41.36 10.55
CA SER A 254 -33.07 -41.02 10.90
C SER A 254 -33.24 -40.99 12.43
N LEU A 255 -33.31 -39.79 13.01
CA LEU A 255 -33.49 -39.58 14.46
C LEU A 255 -34.98 -39.36 14.80
N THR A 256 -35.91 -39.99 14.08
CA THR A 256 -37.33 -39.96 14.40
C THR A 256 -37.62 -40.84 15.59
N ASN A 257 -38.58 -40.47 16.45
CA ASN A 257 -38.97 -41.26 17.61
C ASN A 257 -39.32 -42.72 17.21
N SER A 258 -39.97 -42.94 16.07
CA SER A 258 -40.30 -44.27 15.56
C SER A 258 -39.06 -45.13 15.22
N ALA A 259 -37.99 -44.54 14.74
CA ALA A 259 -36.72 -45.23 14.52
C ALA A 259 -35.98 -45.48 15.82
N LEU A 260 -35.91 -44.50 16.71
CA LEU A 260 -35.20 -44.59 18.01
C LEU A 260 -35.82 -45.62 18.99
N ILE A 261 -37.13 -45.75 19.01
CA ILE A 261 -37.84 -46.71 19.89
C ILE A 261 -37.45 -48.17 19.56
N ARG A 262 -37.09 -48.47 18.31
CA ARG A 262 -36.68 -49.84 17.88
C ARG A 262 -35.30 -50.24 18.34
N LEU A 263 -34.50 -49.29 18.82
CA LEU A 263 -33.15 -49.58 19.36
C LEU A 263 -33.23 -50.38 20.67
N PRO A 264 -32.24 -51.22 20.94
CA PRO A 264 -32.12 -51.88 22.24
C PRO A 264 -31.94 -50.85 23.37
N GLU A 265 -32.40 -51.19 24.58
CA GLU A 265 -32.22 -50.32 25.74
C GLU A 265 -30.73 -50.07 26.02
N SER A 266 -30.36 -48.80 26.07
CA SER A 266 -28.99 -48.37 26.29
C SER A 266 -28.96 -46.88 26.70
N PRO A 267 -27.85 -46.43 27.35
CA PRO A 267 -27.66 -45.02 27.63
C PRO A 267 -27.76 -44.14 26.39
N VAL A 268 -27.28 -44.61 25.22
CA VAL A 268 -27.37 -43.89 23.95
C VAL A 268 -28.82 -43.73 23.49
N LYS A 269 -29.67 -44.79 23.56
CA LYS A 269 -31.09 -44.70 23.24
C LYS A 269 -31.81 -43.72 24.16
N HIS A 270 -31.51 -43.76 25.46
CA HIS A 270 -32.10 -42.86 26.45
C HIS A 270 -31.76 -41.40 26.12
N PHE A 271 -30.49 -41.09 25.84
CA PHE A 271 -30.05 -39.76 25.41
C PHE A 271 -30.76 -39.32 24.10
N LEU A 272 -30.82 -40.18 23.07
CA LEU A 272 -31.44 -39.81 21.78
C LEU A 272 -32.92 -39.50 21.91
N LEU A 273 -33.64 -40.19 22.84
CA LEU A 273 -35.09 -40.00 23.06
C LEU A 273 -35.39 -38.83 23.99
N HIS A 274 -34.61 -38.62 25.05
CA HIS A 274 -34.93 -37.72 26.14
C HIS A 274 -33.99 -36.51 26.25
N GLY A 275 -32.80 -36.54 25.62
CA GLY A 275 -31.83 -35.42 25.65
C GLY A 275 -31.02 -35.37 26.94
N ASP A 276 -31.06 -36.40 27.80
CA ASP A 276 -30.29 -36.50 29.04
C ASP A 276 -28.87 -36.97 28.73
N ASP A 277 -27.92 -36.04 28.68
CA ASP A 277 -26.50 -36.30 28.41
C ASP A 277 -25.72 -36.81 29.60
N ALA A 278 -26.29 -36.72 30.81
CA ALA A 278 -25.66 -37.25 32.04
C ALA A 278 -25.49 -38.76 32.00
N VAL A 279 -26.27 -39.47 31.18
CA VAL A 279 -26.18 -40.93 30.98
C VAL A 279 -25.04 -41.32 30.02
N LEU A 280 -24.44 -40.40 29.29
CA LEU A 280 -23.38 -40.66 28.34
C LEU A 280 -22.01 -40.70 29.03
N ASP A 281 -21.13 -41.53 28.48
CA ASP A 281 -19.74 -41.54 28.88
C ASP A 281 -19.05 -40.20 28.50
N LYS A 282 -18.43 -39.55 29.47
CA LYS A 282 -17.73 -38.26 29.27
C LYS A 282 -16.58 -38.35 28.28
N GLU A 283 -15.89 -39.48 28.19
CA GLU A 283 -14.81 -39.70 27.24
C GLU A 283 -15.39 -39.72 25.80
N VAL A 284 -16.53 -40.38 25.62
CA VAL A 284 -17.25 -40.41 24.30
C VAL A 284 -17.71 -39.01 23.89
N VAL A 285 -18.32 -38.29 24.85
CA VAL A 285 -18.74 -36.87 24.58
C VAL A 285 -17.55 -36.01 24.15
N THR A 286 -16.46 -36.09 24.91
CA THR A 286 -15.22 -35.32 24.61
C THR A 286 -14.63 -35.72 23.26
N LYS A 287 -14.55 -37.02 22.96
CA LYS A 287 -14.03 -37.57 21.71
C LYS A 287 -14.80 -37.04 20.49
N ILE A 288 -16.13 -37.08 20.55
CA ILE A 288 -16.98 -36.62 19.47
C ILE A 288 -16.86 -35.09 19.29
N SER A 289 -16.96 -34.33 20.39
CA SER A 289 -16.84 -32.87 20.37
C SER A 289 -15.50 -32.40 19.79
N LEU A 290 -14.39 -33.04 20.18
CA LEU A 290 -13.06 -32.76 19.66
C LEU A 290 -12.95 -33.10 18.16
N ARG A 291 -13.57 -34.17 17.70
CA ARG A 291 -13.57 -34.51 16.28
C ARG A 291 -14.30 -33.46 15.46
N LEU A 292 -15.51 -33.11 15.85
CA LEU A 292 -16.33 -32.08 15.19
C LEU A 292 -15.61 -30.71 15.21
N TRP A 293 -15.04 -30.34 16.34
CA TRP A 293 -14.24 -29.12 16.47
C TRP A 293 -13.06 -29.08 15.48
N LYS A 294 -12.38 -30.24 15.35
CA LYS A 294 -11.25 -30.37 14.44
C LYS A 294 -11.71 -30.28 12.96
N GLU A 295 -12.86 -30.87 12.62
CA GLU A 295 -13.43 -30.78 11.27
C GLU A 295 -13.76 -29.33 10.90
N ASP A 296 -14.36 -28.56 11.81
CA ASP A 296 -14.69 -27.13 11.59
C ASP A 296 -13.47 -26.19 11.59
N ASN A 297 -12.32 -26.66 12.01
CA ASN A 297 -11.04 -25.96 11.94
C ASN A 297 -10.11 -26.60 10.90
N ASP A 298 -10.63 -27.02 9.75
CA ASP A 298 -9.86 -27.59 8.64
C ASP A 298 -8.89 -28.73 9.03
N GLY A 299 -9.33 -29.58 9.93
CA GLY A 299 -8.52 -30.67 10.44
C GLY A 299 -7.53 -30.29 11.54
N GLN A 300 -7.52 -29.05 12.01
CA GLN A 300 -6.65 -28.54 13.07
C GLN A 300 -7.38 -28.45 14.42
N PHE A 301 -6.63 -28.41 15.53
CA PHE A 301 -7.20 -28.21 16.87
C PHE A 301 -7.58 -26.76 17.17
N PHE A 302 -7.02 -25.82 16.44
CA PHE A 302 -7.36 -24.40 16.42
C PHE A 302 -6.80 -23.78 15.15
N ASN A 303 -7.41 -22.67 14.74
CA ASN A 303 -6.97 -21.93 13.55
C ASN A 303 -5.81 -20.99 13.89
N ILE A 304 -4.62 -21.30 13.42
CA ILE A 304 -3.41 -20.48 13.64
C ILE A 304 -3.46 -19.11 12.93
N GLN A 305 -4.40 -18.89 12.00
CA GLN A 305 -4.64 -17.59 11.39
C GLN A 305 -5.65 -16.75 12.20
N SER A 306 -6.35 -17.35 13.15
CA SER A 306 -7.31 -16.64 13.99
C SER A 306 -6.59 -15.88 15.11
N LYS A 307 -6.50 -14.56 14.96
CA LYS A 307 -5.94 -13.66 15.97
C LYS A 307 -6.70 -13.72 17.29
N ASP A 308 -7.99 -14.02 17.26
CA ASP A 308 -8.81 -14.15 18.45
C ASP A 308 -8.46 -15.43 19.22
N GLN A 309 -8.39 -16.58 18.55
CA GLN A 309 -8.03 -17.85 19.19
C GLN A 309 -6.58 -17.81 19.73
N LEU A 310 -5.64 -17.31 18.95
CA LEU A 310 -4.25 -17.16 19.40
C LEU A 310 -4.10 -16.14 20.53
N GLY A 311 -4.89 -15.08 20.51
CA GLY A 311 -4.95 -14.08 21.58
C GLY A 311 -5.50 -14.69 22.89
N GLU A 312 -6.55 -15.50 22.83
CA GLU A 312 -7.06 -16.23 24.00
C GLU A 312 -6.01 -17.20 24.57
N ILE A 313 -5.33 -17.95 23.70
CA ILE A 313 -4.25 -18.85 24.11
C ILE A 313 -3.09 -18.06 24.74
N ALA A 314 -2.60 -17.02 24.06
CA ALA A 314 -1.44 -16.26 24.52
C ALA A 314 -1.71 -15.50 25.82
N PHE A 315 -2.80 -14.74 25.88
CA PHE A 315 -3.08 -13.85 27.01
C PHE A 315 -3.86 -14.54 28.12
N GLY A 316 -4.88 -15.34 27.75
CA GLY A 316 -5.76 -16.00 28.72
C GLY A 316 -5.19 -17.28 29.30
N VAL A 317 -4.57 -18.13 28.46
CA VAL A 317 -4.08 -19.46 28.88
C VAL A 317 -2.62 -19.40 29.33
N LEU A 318 -1.75 -18.75 28.51
CA LEU A 318 -0.29 -18.71 28.78
C LEU A 318 0.12 -17.51 29.63
N GLY A 319 -0.78 -16.56 29.93
CA GLY A 319 -0.53 -15.40 30.78
C GLY A 319 0.46 -14.40 30.21
N ILE A 320 0.64 -14.36 28.88
CA ILE A 320 1.49 -13.39 28.19
C ILE A 320 0.87 -12.01 28.29
N LYS A 321 1.65 -10.98 28.61
CA LYS A 321 1.13 -9.60 28.70
C LYS A 321 0.94 -9.02 27.30
N PRO A 322 -0.23 -8.47 26.96
CA PRO A 322 -0.44 -7.80 25.67
C PRO A 322 0.38 -6.51 25.58
N LEU A 323 0.94 -6.23 24.40
CA LEU A 323 1.67 -4.98 24.12
C LEU A 323 0.72 -3.81 23.89
N SER A 324 -0.40 -4.07 23.25
CA SER A 324 -1.36 -3.05 22.82
C SER A 324 -2.80 -3.50 23.05
N LYS A 325 -3.72 -2.53 23.00
CA LYS A 325 -5.16 -2.77 23.07
C LYS A 325 -5.84 -2.13 21.87
N THR A 326 -6.93 -2.74 21.43
CA THR A 326 -7.81 -2.18 20.40
C THR A 326 -8.48 -0.88 20.90
N LYS A 327 -9.09 -0.12 19.99
CA LYS A 327 -9.90 1.07 20.36
C LYS A 327 -11.02 0.75 21.38
N THR A 328 -11.48 -0.49 21.43
CA THR A 328 -12.49 -0.99 22.36
C THR A 328 -11.90 -1.53 23.66
N GLY A 329 -10.60 -1.43 23.88
CA GLY A 329 -9.91 -1.86 25.09
C GLY A 329 -9.56 -3.36 25.16
N LYS A 330 -9.87 -4.17 24.14
CA LYS A 330 -9.48 -5.58 24.10
C LYS A 330 -7.96 -5.73 23.84
N PRO A 331 -7.28 -6.73 24.45
CA PRO A 331 -5.90 -7.08 24.11
C PRO A 331 -5.77 -7.35 22.60
N GLN A 332 -4.72 -6.81 21.97
CA GLN A 332 -4.47 -6.98 20.54
C GLN A 332 -3.35 -8.01 20.31
N PHE A 333 -3.67 -9.09 19.59
CA PHE A 333 -2.68 -10.06 19.13
C PHE A 333 -2.32 -9.75 17.67
N ASP A 334 -1.18 -9.12 17.50
CA ASP A 334 -0.68 -8.62 16.20
C ASP A 334 0.77 -9.06 15.96
N ASP A 335 1.30 -8.71 14.80
CA ASP A 335 2.67 -9.06 14.41
C ASP A 335 3.71 -8.51 15.39
N ASP A 336 3.49 -7.32 15.97
CA ASP A 336 4.39 -6.72 16.97
C ASP A 336 4.41 -7.56 18.26
N THR A 337 3.25 -8.03 18.68
CA THR A 337 3.12 -8.97 19.82
C THR A 337 3.88 -10.26 19.53
N VAL A 338 3.66 -10.88 18.38
CA VAL A 338 4.36 -12.12 17.98
C VAL A 338 5.87 -11.90 17.94
N GLN A 339 6.33 -10.79 17.35
CA GLN A 339 7.75 -10.46 17.28
C GLN A 339 8.38 -10.30 18.66
N SER A 340 7.68 -9.64 19.61
CA SER A 340 8.19 -9.40 20.97
C SER A 340 8.39 -10.67 21.78
N ILE A 341 7.60 -11.71 21.49
CA ILE A 341 7.64 -12.98 22.24
C ILE A 341 8.39 -14.10 21.49
N ALA A 342 8.72 -13.92 20.22
CA ALA A 342 9.41 -14.90 19.38
C ALA A 342 10.79 -15.32 19.93
N GLY A 343 11.49 -14.41 20.62
CA GLY A 343 12.77 -14.73 21.27
C GLY A 343 12.63 -15.61 22.54
N LYS A 344 11.41 -15.75 23.06
CA LYS A 344 11.14 -16.50 24.30
C LYS A 344 10.36 -17.80 24.06
N TYR A 345 9.51 -17.84 23.03
CA TYR A 345 8.62 -18.95 22.74
C TYR A 345 8.83 -19.43 21.30
N GLU A 346 9.23 -20.69 21.13
CA GLU A 346 9.48 -21.30 19.82
C GLU A 346 8.22 -21.29 18.93
N TRP A 347 7.04 -21.59 19.50
CA TRP A 347 5.79 -21.51 18.74
C TRP A 347 5.55 -20.11 18.13
N ALA A 348 5.91 -19.05 18.84
CA ALA A 348 5.76 -17.69 18.34
C ALA A 348 6.78 -17.37 17.24
N ARG A 349 8.00 -17.93 17.34
CA ARG A 349 9.01 -17.84 16.27
C ARG A 349 8.52 -18.55 15.00
N HIS A 350 7.99 -19.77 15.13
CA HIS A 350 7.42 -20.51 14.00
C HIS A 350 6.18 -19.83 13.42
N LEU A 351 5.32 -19.26 14.26
CA LEU A 351 4.17 -18.48 13.83
C LEU A 351 4.60 -17.21 13.04
N ARG A 352 5.67 -16.54 13.47
CA ARG A 352 6.23 -15.40 12.74
C ARG A 352 6.68 -15.81 11.34
N ILE A 353 7.40 -16.93 11.22
CA ILE A 353 7.82 -17.47 9.91
C ILE A 353 6.60 -17.80 9.06
N TYR A 354 5.63 -18.54 9.63
CA TYR A 354 4.38 -18.87 8.96
C TYR A 354 3.67 -17.62 8.40
N ASN A 355 3.47 -16.59 9.23
CA ASN A 355 2.81 -15.34 8.82
C ASN A 355 3.56 -14.63 7.69
N ARG A 356 4.91 -14.62 7.75
CA ARG A 356 5.75 -14.04 6.68
C ARG A 356 5.62 -14.82 5.37
N LEU A 357 5.72 -16.13 5.42
CA LEU A 357 5.55 -16.99 4.25
C LEU A 357 4.14 -16.89 3.67
N LEU A 358 3.11 -16.88 4.52
CA LEU A 358 1.72 -16.71 4.09
C LEU A 358 1.51 -15.38 3.37
N LYS A 359 2.09 -14.29 3.89
CA LYS A 359 2.06 -12.98 3.23
C LYS A 359 2.75 -13.01 1.88
N ILE A 360 3.92 -13.65 1.77
CA ILE A 360 4.65 -13.80 0.51
C ILE A 360 3.78 -14.55 -0.50
N LYS A 361 3.22 -15.69 -0.11
CA LYS A 361 2.36 -16.49 -0.98
C LYS A 361 1.13 -15.71 -1.45
N SER A 362 0.34 -15.18 -0.50
CA SER A 362 -0.97 -14.56 -0.84
C SER A 362 -0.83 -13.19 -1.49
N THR A 363 0.10 -12.35 -1.02
CA THR A 363 0.25 -10.97 -1.51
C THR A 363 0.93 -10.91 -2.87
N TYR A 364 1.83 -11.86 -3.16
CA TYR A 364 2.61 -11.83 -4.39
C TYR A 364 2.31 -13.02 -5.31
N MET A 365 2.60 -14.27 -4.89
CA MET A 365 2.48 -15.42 -5.80
C MET A 365 1.06 -15.66 -6.28
N ASP A 366 0.08 -15.75 -5.36
CA ASP A 366 -1.32 -15.96 -5.71
C ASP A 366 -1.83 -14.77 -6.54
N ARG A 367 -1.56 -13.53 -6.09
CA ARG A 367 -1.97 -12.32 -6.79
C ARG A 367 -1.39 -12.22 -8.20
N PHE A 368 -0.11 -12.57 -8.41
CA PHE A 368 0.49 -12.52 -9.74
C PHE A 368 -0.13 -13.57 -10.66
N LEU A 369 -0.40 -14.78 -10.16
CA LEU A 369 -1.06 -15.83 -10.94
C LEU A 369 -2.52 -15.49 -11.28
N ASP A 370 -3.25 -14.89 -10.36
CA ASP A 370 -4.67 -14.58 -10.52
C ASP A 370 -4.92 -13.34 -11.42
N ASN A 371 -3.96 -12.40 -11.48
CA ASN A 371 -4.13 -11.13 -12.20
C ASN A 371 -3.16 -10.95 -13.38
N GLN A 372 -2.49 -12.01 -13.81
CA GLN A 372 -1.69 -11.98 -15.03
C GLN A 372 -2.57 -12.19 -16.27
N GLU A 373 -2.16 -11.64 -17.40
CA GLU A 373 -2.74 -11.87 -18.71
C GLU A 373 -1.61 -12.16 -19.71
N ASP A 374 -1.71 -13.28 -20.41
CA ASP A 374 -0.72 -13.76 -21.37
C ASP A 374 0.73 -13.80 -20.84
N GLY A 375 0.91 -14.18 -19.58
CA GLY A 375 2.22 -14.25 -18.93
C GLY A 375 2.81 -12.89 -18.55
N ARG A 376 1.99 -11.84 -18.53
CA ARG A 376 2.40 -10.50 -18.11
C ARG A 376 1.58 -10.02 -16.91
N TYR A 377 2.24 -9.29 -16.01
CA TYR A 377 1.60 -8.62 -14.89
C TYR A 377 1.59 -7.11 -15.14
N TYR A 378 0.43 -6.49 -15.00
CA TYR A 378 0.19 -5.08 -15.27
C TYR A 378 0.09 -4.33 -13.95
N PHE A 379 1.14 -3.60 -13.59
CA PHE A 379 1.10 -2.68 -12.46
C PHE A 379 0.23 -1.49 -12.77
N TYR A 380 -0.47 -1.00 -11.77
CA TYR A 380 -1.26 0.23 -11.87
C TYR A 380 -0.54 1.38 -11.19
N TYR A 381 -0.35 2.49 -11.90
CA TYR A 381 0.42 3.64 -11.44
C TYR A 381 -0.46 4.88 -11.27
N LYS A 382 -0.92 5.15 -10.05
CA LYS A 382 -1.67 6.37 -9.70
C LYS A 382 -0.72 7.56 -9.62
N GLN A 383 -0.63 8.37 -10.66
CA GLN A 383 0.18 9.59 -10.66
C GLN A 383 -0.34 10.64 -9.65
N HIS A 384 -1.61 10.55 -9.29
CA HIS A 384 -2.27 11.30 -8.21
C HIS A 384 -2.25 10.58 -6.85
N GLY A 385 -1.50 9.50 -6.69
CA GLY A 385 -1.55 8.63 -5.52
C GLY A 385 -0.96 9.24 -4.25
N THR A 386 -0.16 10.30 -4.38
CA THR A 386 0.43 11.01 -3.24
C THR A 386 0.45 12.52 -3.47
N VAL A 387 0.38 13.29 -2.38
CA VAL A 387 0.45 14.76 -2.44
C VAL A 387 1.83 15.29 -2.87
N SER A 388 2.86 14.46 -2.84
CA SER A 388 4.22 14.81 -3.28
C SER A 388 4.44 14.57 -4.77
N GLY A 389 3.53 13.89 -5.47
CA GLY A 389 3.68 13.50 -6.87
C GLY A 389 4.44 12.19 -7.09
N ARG A 390 4.75 11.44 -6.02
CA ARG A 390 5.17 10.05 -6.15
C ARG A 390 4.00 9.18 -6.60
N TYR A 391 4.26 8.16 -7.37
CA TYR A 391 3.22 7.19 -7.72
C TYR A 391 2.68 6.47 -6.49
N GLY A 392 1.36 6.26 -6.46
CA GLY A 392 0.74 5.20 -5.69
C GLY A 392 0.64 3.96 -6.58
N SER A 393 1.42 2.92 -6.31
CA SER A 393 1.45 1.70 -7.12
C SER A 393 1.71 0.48 -6.26
N ASP A 394 1.21 -0.66 -6.68
CA ASP A 394 1.56 -1.95 -6.10
C ASP A 394 3.00 -2.37 -6.43
N ALA A 395 3.60 -1.86 -7.49
CA ALA A 395 5.04 -2.01 -7.76
C ALA A 395 5.91 -1.50 -6.59
N GLN A 396 5.45 -0.47 -5.86
CA GLN A 396 6.13 0.06 -4.67
C GLN A 396 6.17 -0.93 -3.50
N GLN A 397 5.35 -1.99 -3.54
CA GLN A 397 5.29 -3.01 -2.49
C GLN A 397 6.28 -4.16 -2.74
N LEU A 398 6.93 -4.20 -3.90
CA LEU A 398 7.93 -5.22 -4.20
C LEU A 398 9.11 -5.11 -3.21
N PRO A 399 9.42 -6.18 -2.48
CA PRO A 399 10.45 -6.13 -1.45
C PRO A 399 11.83 -5.94 -2.07
N ARG A 400 12.70 -5.23 -1.36
CA ARG A 400 14.12 -5.18 -1.73
C ARG A 400 14.78 -6.51 -1.41
N PRO A 401 15.64 -7.04 -2.28
CA PRO A 401 16.45 -8.22 -1.99
C PRO A 401 17.33 -7.99 -0.74
N LYS A 402 17.53 -9.04 0.04
CA LYS A 402 18.34 -9.03 1.26
C LYS A 402 19.33 -10.19 1.22
N GLU A 403 20.58 -9.95 1.59
CA GLU A 403 21.56 -11.01 1.82
C GLU A 403 21.48 -11.54 3.25
N GLU A 404 21.24 -10.62 4.22
CA GLU A 404 21.12 -10.92 5.66
C GLU A 404 20.07 -9.98 6.29
N GLY A 405 19.56 -10.34 7.46
CA GLY A 405 18.62 -9.51 8.21
C GLY A 405 18.06 -10.20 9.45
N ASP A 406 17.06 -9.58 10.09
CA ASP A 406 16.37 -10.11 11.27
C ASP A 406 15.35 -11.21 10.93
N ASP A 407 15.15 -11.53 9.66
CA ASP A 407 14.25 -12.58 9.22
C ASP A 407 15.00 -13.92 9.11
N GLU A 408 14.26 -15.02 9.25
CA GLU A 408 14.80 -16.37 9.08
C GLU A 408 15.24 -16.60 7.62
N PRO A 409 16.30 -17.42 7.38
CA PRO A 409 16.86 -17.65 6.03
C PRO A 409 15.82 -18.04 5.00
N ILE A 410 14.87 -18.91 5.35
CA ILE A 410 13.78 -19.33 4.46
C ILE A 410 12.88 -18.16 4.06
N VAL A 411 12.60 -17.22 4.95
CA VAL A 411 11.80 -16.03 4.64
C VAL A 411 12.56 -15.10 3.71
N ILE A 412 13.89 -14.95 3.91
CA ILE A 412 14.76 -14.17 3.04
C ILE A 412 14.79 -14.79 1.64
N GLU A 413 14.95 -16.10 1.54
CA GLU A 413 14.96 -16.83 0.27
C GLU A 413 13.70 -16.56 -0.55
N TYR A 414 12.50 -16.82 0.02
CA TYR A 414 11.24 -16.61 -0.69
C TYR A 414 10.96 -15.12 -0.97
N ASN A 415 11.38 -14.22 -0.10
CA ASN A 415 11.24 -12.78 -0.31
C ASN A 415 12.07 -12.32 -1.54
N ASN A 416 13.29 -12.85 -1.70
CA ASN A 416 14.16 -12.53 -2.81
C ASN A 416 13.65 -13.10 -4.13
N LEU A 417 12.89 -14.21 -4.13
CA LEU A 417 12.29 -14.77 -5.34
C LEU A 417 11.23 -13.86 -5.95
N ILE A 418 10.59 -12.98 -5.17
CA ILE A 418 9.50 -12.13 -5.68
C ILE A 418 9.95 -11.27 -6.85
N ARG A 419 11.14 -10.66 -6.75
CA ARG A 419 11.71 -9.88 -7.87
C ARG A 419 12.23 -10.76 -9.01
N ALA A 420 12.67 -11.97 -8.72
CA ALA A 420 13.15 -12.91 -9.74
C ALA A 420 12.00 -13.41 -10.66
N PHE A 421 10.74 -13.25 -10.24
CA PHE A 421 9.60 -13.59 -11.09
C PHE A 421 9.46 -12.68 -12.32
N PHE A 422 9.98 -11.46 -12.28
CA PHE A 422 9.90 -10.52 -13.39
C PHE A 422 11.12 -10.70 -14.31
N ILE A 423 10.85 -11.03 -15.56
CA ILE A 423 11.86 -11.33 -16.60
C ILE A 423 11.61 -10.48 -17.84
N PRO A 424 12.63 -10.13 -18.63
CA PRO A 424 12.42 -9.45 -19.90
C PRO A 424 11.87 -10.41 -20.96
N GLU A 425 11.41 -9.87 -22.09
CA GLU A 425 11.07 -10.67 -23.26
C GLU A 425 12.31 -11.38 -23.84
N GLU A 426 12.04 -12.39 -24.65
CA GLU A 426 13.11 -13.10 -25.36
C GLU A 426 13.93 -12.11 -26.22
N HIS A 427 15.25 -12.23 -26.16
CA HIS A 427 16.22 -11.32 -26.78
C HIS A 427 16.34 -9.93 -26.13
N ASN A 428 15.58 -9.63 -25.09
CA ASN A 428 15.69 -8.38 -24.32
C ASN A 428 16.47 -8.61 -23.01
N ILE A 429 16.85 -7.51 -22.39
CA ILE A 429 17.47 -7.45 -21.07
C ILE A 429 16.91 -6.25 -20.30
N PHE A 430 16.91 -6.33 -18.97
CA PHE A 430 16.63 -5.15 -18.16
C PHE A 430 17.88 -4.29 -17.98
N VAL A 431 17.72 -2.98 -18.17
CA VAL A 431 18.60 -1.95 -17.61
C VAL A 431 17.91 -1.49 -16.33
N ASP A 432 18.43 -1.92 -15.21
CA ASP A 432 17.93 -1.55 -13.87
C ASP A 432 18.80 -0.43 -13.30
N CYS A 433 18.18 0.67 -12.89
CA CYS A 433 18.92 1.84 -12.48
C CYS A 433 18.22 2.49 -11.28
N ASP A 434 18.87 2.51 -10.10
CA ASP A 434 18.39 3.08 -8.86
C ASP A 434 19.24 4.29 -8.45
N TYR A 435 18.60 5.37 -7.99
CA TYR A 435 19.35 6.52 -7.49
C TYR A 435 20.02 6.21 -6.14
N GLU A 436 21.30 6.45 -6.05
CA GLU A 436 22.02 6.37 -4.78
C GLU A 436 21.59 7.49 -3.83
N SER A 437 20.77 7.16 -2.83
CA SER A 437 20.37 8.12 -1.78
C SER A 437 19.68 9.39 -2.31
N LEU A 438 18.71 9.29 -3.20
CA LEU A 438 18.03 10.43 -3.85
C LEU A 438 17.49 11.45 -2.84
N GLU A 439 16.74 11.00 -1.81
CA GLU A 439 16.20 11.92 -0.80
C GLU A 439 17.28 12.70 -0.02
N PRO A 440 18.38 12.07 0.46
CA PRO A 440 19.51 12.81 1.02
C PRO A 440 20.13 13.84 0.08
N HIS A 441 20.23 13.56 -1.23
CA HIS A 441 20.74 14.54 -2.21
C HIS A 441 19.77 15.72 -2.39
N THR A 442 18.49 15.45 -2.57
CA THR A 442 17.47 16.51 -2.68
C THR A 442 17.41 17.34 -1.40
N PHE A 443 17.56 16.71 -0.24
CA PHE A 443 17.62 17.37 1.05
C PHE A 443 18.82 18.32 1.20
N ALA A 444 20.04 17.88 0.84
CA ALA A 444 21.22 18.72 0.85
C ALA A 444 21.10 19.89 -0.14
N HIS A 445 20.48 19.65 -1.29
CA HIS A 445 20.27 20.69 -2.30
C HIS A 445 19.28 21.76 -1.85
N VAL A 446 18.05 21.38 -1.40
CA VAL A 446 17.00 22.35 -1.03
C VAL A 446 17.32 23.12 0.25
N SER A 447 18.03 22.51 1.21
CA SER A 447 18.46 23.18 2.44
C SER A 447 19.56 24.20 2.17
N GLY A 448 20.38 23.97 1.15
CA GLY A 448 21.55 24.78 0.84
C GLY A 448 22.70 24.59 1.82
N ASP A 449 22.62 23.64 2.76
CA ASP A 449 23.62 23.43 3.81
C ASP A 449 24.90 22.81 3.24
N GLU A 450 26.02 23.54 3.30
CA GLU A 450 27.29 23.07 2.74
C GLU A 450 27.81 21.82 3.46
N GLY A 451 27.57 21.70 4.76
CA GLY A 451 27.96 20.51 5.50
C GLY A 451 27.22 19.22 5.03
N LEU A 452 26.00 19.37 4.54
CA LEU A 452 25.27 18.27 3.90
C LEU A 452 25.77 18.00 2.48
N LYS A 453 26.07 19.04 1.69
CA LYS A 453 26.60 18.88 0.33
C LYS A 453 27.98 18.24 0.32
N ASP A 454 28.82 18.57 1.29
CA ASP A 454 30.17 18.01 1.43
C ASP A 454 30.16 16.49 1.65
N ILE A 455 29.10 15.94 2.22
CA ILE A 455 28.93 14.48 2.36
C ILE A 455 29.02 13.81 0.99
N PHE A 456 28.32 14.35 0.00
CA PHE A 456 28.26 13.80 -1.34
C PHE A 456 29.49 14.15 -2.19
N ARG A 457 29.97 15.39 -2.12
CA ARG A 457 31.20 15.81 -2.82
C ARG A 457 32.41 14.98 -2.42
N ASN A 458 32.51 14.61 -1.13
CA ASN A 458 33.61 13.80 -0.61
C ASN A 458 33.30 12.29 -0.57
N ASN A 459 32.15 11.84 -1.05
CA ASN A 459 31.71 10.45 -0.99
C ASN A 459 31.73 9.84 0.43
N TRP A 460 31.42 10.65 1.44
CA TRP A 460 31.34 10.23 2.83
C TRP A 460 30.07 9.41 3.11
N ASP A 461 30.09 8.63 4.19
CA ASP A 461 28.89 7.93 4.65
C ASP A 461 27.92 8.93 5.32
N PHE A 462 26.73 9.06 4.74
CA PHE A 462 25.71 10.03 5.18
C PHE A 462 25.38 9.89 6.67
N TYR A 463 25.01 8.70 7.11
CA TYR A 463 24.60 8.47 8.50
C TYR A 463 25.76 8.62 9.51
N SER A 464 26.97 8.24 9.12
CA SER A 464 28.15 8.48 9.95
C SER A 464 28.43 9.97 10.10
N THR A 465 28.31 10.76 9.03
CA THR A 465 28.48 12.22 9.11
C THR A 465 27.44 12.85 10.02
N ILE A 466 26.18 12.45 9.88
CA ILE A 466 25.08 12.92 10.73
C ILE A 466 25.36 12.60 12.20
N ALA A 467 25.75 11.36 12.54
CA ALA A 467 26.08 10.97 13.90
C ALA A 467 27.23 11.80 14.49
N ILE A 468 28.33 11.94 13.72
CA ILE A 468 29.50 12.68 14.14
C ILE A 468 29.18 14.14 14.44
N LYS A 469 28.47 14.81 13.52
CA LYS A 469 28.11 16.24 13.71
C LYS A 469 27.05 16.44 14.80
N THR A 470 26.07 15.54 14.91
CA THR A 470 25.00 15.65 15.90
C THR A 470 25.49 15.44 17.33
N GLU A 471 26.37 14.45 17.53
CA GLU A 471 26.82 14.02 18.87
C GLU A 471 28.26 14.50 19.21
N GLY A 472 28.88 15.29 18.34
CA GLY A 472 30.23 15.85 18.59
C GLY A 472 31.35 14.80 18.61
N LEU A 473 31.23 13.73 17.78
CA LEU A 473 32.14 12.58 17.81
C LEU A 473 33.38 12.80 16.94
N SER A 474 34.16 13.81 17.23
CA SER A 474 35.34 14.27 16.43
C SER A 474 36.45 13.21 16.29
N GLN A 475 36.48 12.18 17.15
CA GLN A 475 37.46 11.09 17.11
C GLN A 475 37.19 10.12 15.93
N TYR A 476 36.03 10.16 15.33
CA TYR A 476 35.66 9.30 14.18
C TYR A 476 35.63 10.08 12.87
N SER A 477 35.78 9.35 11.76
CA SER A 477 35.68 9.87 10.40
C SER A 477 34.43 9.36 9.69
N PRO A 478 33.77 10.15 8.83
CA PRO A 478 32.73 9.67 7.95
C PRO A 478 33.30 9.07 6.66
N ASP A 479 34.59 9.23 6.39
CA ASP A 479 35.26 8.71 5.20
C ASP A 479 35.36 7.17 5.28
N LYS A 480 34.82 6.50 4.26
CA LYS A 480 34.77 5.04 4.14
C LYS A 480 36.19 4.41 4.12
N LYS A 481 37.22 5.17 3.73
CA LYS A 481 38.63 4.75 3.63
C LYS A 481 39.44 5.05 4.89
N ALA A 482 38.91 5.85 5.80
CA ALA A 482 39.65 6.25 6.99
C ALA A 482 39.77 5.09 8.01
N PRO A 483 40.94 4.98 8.71
CA PRO A 483 41.12 3.93 9.72
C PRO A 483 40.14 4.09 10.90
N ASN A 484 39.71 5.30 11.21
CA ASN A 484 38.72 5.62 12.25
C ASN A 484 37.27 5.78 11.68
N PHE A 485 36.93 5.08 10.59
CA PHE A 485 35.58 5.13 10.00
C PHE A 485 34.52 4.69 11.00
N LEU A 486 33.56 5.58 11.31
CA LEU A 486 32.53 5.34 12.32
C LEU A 486 31.74 4.05 12.10
N ARG A 487 31.27 3.81 10.87
CA ARG A 487 30.47 2.59 10.57
C ARG A 487 31.21 1.31 10.92
N LYS A 488 32.52 1.29 10.74
CA LYS A 488 33.34 0.09 10.99
C LYS A 488 33.59 -0.10 12.49
N LEU A 489 33.85 0.98 13.22
CA LEU A 489 34.22 0.92 14.63
C LEU A 489 33.00 0.93 15.56
N GLU A 490 31.99 1.75 15.23
CA GLU A 490 30.79 1.95 16.04
C GLU A 490 29.50 1.89 15.20
N PRO A 491 29.16 0.73 14.64
CA PRO A 491 27.96 0.57 13.78
C PRO A 491 26.65 0.92 14.50
N LYS A 492 26.60 0.77 15.83
CA LYS A 492 25.42 1.12 16.63
C LYS A 492 25.13 2.62 16.62
N LEU A 493 26.15 3.48 16.67
CA LEU A 493 25.97 4.93 16.60
C LEU A 493 25.46 5.35 15.21
N ARG A 494 26.00 4.76 14.15
CA ARG A 494 25.49 4.97 12.80
C ARG A 494 24.03 4.51 12.64
N ASN A 495 23.66 3.36 13.16
CA ASN A 495 22.30 2.86 13.11
C ASN A 495 21.33 3.73 13.92
N LYS A 496 21.74 4.26 15.06
CA LYS A 496 21.00 5.27 15.81
C LYS A 496 20.72 6.52 14.97
N ALA A 497 21.72 6.98 14.20
CA ALA A 497 21.58 8.14 13.34
C ALA A 497 20.54 7.93 12.21
N LYS A 498 20.34 6.71 11.71
CA LYS A 498 19.27 6.41 10.74
C LYS A 498 17.88 6.82 11.24
N ALA A 499 17.63 6.68 12.55
CA ALA A 499 16.33 6.99 13.13
C ALA A 499 15.99 8.49 13.08
N TYR A 500 17.00 9.37 13.10
CA TYR A 500 16.78 10.82 13.16
C TYR A 500 17.25 11.59 11.93
N ALA A 501 18.14 11.03 11.10
CA ALA A 501 18.77 11.75 9.99
C ALA A 501 17.76 12.34 8.99
N LEU A 502 16.72 11.59 8.66
CA LEU A 502 15.61 12.09 7.83
C LEU A 502 14.37 12.44 8.67
N GLY A 503 14.21 11.84 9.84
CA GLY A 503 13.06 12.08 10.71
C GLY A 503 12.99 13.53 11.22
N ILE A 504 14.11 14.12 11.67
CA ILE A 504 14.13 15.50 12.18
C ILE A 504 13.74 16.52 11.09
N PRO A 505 14.34 16.48 9.88
CA PRO A 505 13.90 17.34 8.78
C PRO A 505 12.41 17.21 8.42
N TYR A 506 11.86 15.99 8.59
CA TYR A 506 10.45 15.71 8.36
C TYR A 506 9.55 16.04 9.56
N GLY A 507 10.11 16.68 10.60
CA GLY A 507 9.36 17.20 11.73
C GLY A 507 9.26 16.27 12.92
N MET A 508 10.07 15.20 12.98
CA MET A 508 10.16 14.36 14.17
C MET A 508 10.67 15.17 15.36
N GLY A 509 9.81 15.41 16.35
CA GLY A 509 10.18 16.08 17.58
C GLY A 509 10.84 15.16 18.60
N ALA A 510 11.37 15.75 19.67
CA ALA A 510 12.09 15.04 20.73
C ALA A 510 11.28 13.91 21.40
N TYR A 511 9.97 14.07 21.55
CA TYR A 511 9.12 13.02 22.12
C TYR A 511 9.05 11.78 21.22
N ALA A 512 8.76 11.97 19.94
CA ALA A 512 8.68 10.87 18.98
C ALA A 512 10.03 10.18 18.78
N LEU A 513 11.12 10.96 18.73
CA LEU A 513 12.48 10.44 18.66
C LEU A 513 12.84 9.63 19.92
N GLY A 514 12.47 10.12 21.11
CA GLY A 514 12.68 9.42 22.37
C GLY A 514 12.00 8.06 22.41
N MET A 515 10.73 8.00 21.97
CA MET A 515 9.98 6.75 21.86
C MET A 515 10.62 5.78 20.86
N ASN A 516 11.05 6.30 19.72
CA ASN A 516 11.66 5.48 18.66
C ASN A 516 13.01 4.86 19.07
N LEU A 517 13.81 5.62 19.82
CA LEU A 517 15.13 5.20 20.29
C LEU A 517 15.10 4.52 21.68
N GLY A 518 13.96 4.49 22.37
CA GLY A 518 13.86 4.00 23.74
C GLY A 518 14.62 4.83 24.78
N ILE A 519 14.76 6.15 24.55
CA ILE A 519 15.48 7.08 25.43
C ILE A 519 14.55 8.18 26.00
N ALA A 520 15.01 8.82 27.09
CA ALA A 520 14.24 9.91 27.68
C ALA A 520 14.07 11.09 26.70
N THR A 521 12.92 11.76 26.73
CA THR A 521 12.61 12.92 25.87
C THR A 521 13.67 14.04 26.01
N LYS A 522 14.25 14.22 27.21
CA LYS A 522 15.34 15.19 27.46
C LYS A 522 16.59 14.87 26.65
N ASP A 523 16.94 13.60 26.53
CA ASP A 523 18.14 13.18 25.77
C ASP A 523 17.86 13.19 24.27
N ALA A 524 16.65 12.81 23.85
CA ALA A 524 16.20 12.98 22.47
C ALA A 524 16.22 14.47 22.05
N LYS A 525 15.87 15.41 22.96
CA LYS A 525 15.95 16.84 22.69
C LYS A 525 17.39 17.29 22.40
N LYS A 526 18.38 16.78 23.15
CA LYS A 526 19.79 17.07 22.88
C LYS A 526 20.21 16.62 21.47
N LEU A 527 19.71 15.47 21.00
CA LEU A 527 19.96 15.00 19.64
C LEU A 527 19.33 15.91 18.60
N VAL A 528 18.08 16.34 18.80
CA VAL A 528 17.42 17.29 17.89
C VAL A 528 18.16 18.61 17.83
N ASP A 529 18.52 19.17 19.00
CA ASP A 529 19.25 20.44 19.09
C ASP A 529 20.67 20.31 18.49
N GLY A 530 21.39 19.22 18.77
CA GLY A 530 22.70 18.93 18.20
C GLY A 530 22.67 18.80 16.68
N TYR A 531 21.63 18.11 16.15
CA TYR A 531 21.41 17.98 14.72
C TYR A 531 21.20 19.34 14.04
N LEU A 532 20.27 20.15 14.55
CA LEU A 532 19.96 21.47 13.98
C LEU A 532 21.12 22.48 14.13
N ASN A 533 21.92 22.35 15.16
CA ASN A 533 23.15 23.17 15.35
C ASN A 533 24.28 22.69 14.44
N GLY A 534 24.38 21.41 14.16
CA GLY A 534 25.34 20.82 13.23
C GLY A 534 25.11 21.18 11.76
N PHE A 535 23.86 21.59 11.43
CA PHE A 535 23.43 21.96 10.09
C PHE A 535 22.58 23.25 10.10
N PRO A 536 23.23 24.42 10.27
CA PRO A 536 22.53 25.68 10.52
C PRO A 536 21.73 26.21 9.34
N GLU A 537 22.17 25.98 8.09
CA GLU A 537 21.40 26.40 6.91
C GLU A 537 20.15 25.55 6.72
N LEU A 538 20.21 24.27 7.08
CA LEU A 538 19.05 23.40 7.16
C LEU A 538 18.01 23.97 8.13
N LYS A 539 18.41 24.35 9.35
CA LYS A 539 17.49 24.95 10.33
C LYS A 539 16.81 26.19 9.76
N LYS A 540 17.57 27.10 9.16
CA LYS A 540 17.05 28.32 8.53
C LYS A 540 16.08 28.00 7.39
N TRP A 541 16.40 26.99 6.57
CA TRP A 541 15.51 26.55 5.50
C TRP A 541 14.18 26.01 6.03
N MET A 542 14.21 25.18 7.08
CA MET A 542 12.98 24.68 7.73
C MET A 542 12.13 25.83 8.29
N GLU A 543 12.76 26.82 8.91
CA GLU A 543 12.07 28.02 9.44
C GLU A 543 11.43 28.83 8.30
N ARG A 544 12.16 29.05 7.19
CA ARG A 544 11.64 29.74 6.01
C ARG A 544 10.44 28.99 5.38
N SER A 545 10.55 27.67 5.24
CA SER A 545 9.46 26.83 4.67
C SER A 545 8.19 26.89 5.52
N LYS A 546 8.34 26.79 6.85
CA LYS A 546 7.21 26.92 7.78
C LYS A 546 6.62 28.33 7.78
N LYS A 547 7.45 29.36 7.69
CA LYS A 547 7.00 30.75 7.57
C LYS A 547 6.20 30.95 6.29
N GLN A 548 6.69 30.46 5.16
CA GLN A 548 5.98 30.54 3.88
C GLN A 548 4.62 29.85 3.95
N ALA A 549 4.54 28.65 4.55
CA ALA A 549 3.27 27.92 4.73
C ALA A 549 2.26 28.72 5.56
N LYS A 550 2.71 29.41 6.64
CA LYS A 550 1.88 30.26 7.47
C LYS A 550 1.34 31.50 6.73
N GLU A 551 2.22 32.20 6.04
CA GLU A 551 1.91 33.49 5.41
C GLU A 551 1.17 33.35 4.06
N GLN A 552 1.61 32.38 3.25
CA GLN A 552 1.10 32.20 1.88
C GLN A 552 0.08 31.06 1.75
N GLY A 553 0.06 30.09 2.67
CA GLY A 553 -0.78 28.90 2.61
C GLY A 553 -0.32 27.85 1.60
N TYR A 554 0.91 27.96 1.10
CA TYR A 554 1.52 26.97 0.22
C TYR A 554 3.05 27.03 0.27
N VAL A 555 3.69 25.99 -0.26
CA VAL A 555 5.12 25.96 -0.59
C VAL A 555 5.31 25.43 -2.01
N LYS A 556 6.43 25.78 -2.64
CA LYS A 556 6.73 25.43 -4.04
C LYS A 556 8.09 24.74 -4.13
N THR A 557 8.17 23.63 -4.86
CA THR A 557 9.44 22.99 -5.20
C THR A 557 10.20 23.79 -6.24
N GLN A 558 11.51 23.57 -6.36
CA GLN A 558 12.35 24.20 -7.37
C GLN A 558 11.85 23.97 -8.81
N VAL A 559 11.23 22.81 -9.06
CA VAL A 559 10.74 22.44 -10.40
C VAL A 559 9.32 22.90 -10.69
N GLY A 560 8.70 23.64 -9.76
CA GLY A 560 7.42 24.29 -10.00
C GLY A 560 6.22 23.62 -9.31
N ARG A 561 6.34 22.42 -8.74
CA ARG A 561 5.23 21.77 -8.01
C ARG A 561 4.85 22.58 -6.79
N ILE A 562 3.57 22.86 -6.62
CA ILE A 562 3.01 23.55 -5.45
C ILE A 562 2.43 22.50 -4.47
N ARG A 563 2.55 22.75 -3.19
CA ARG A 563 1.81 22.08 -2.12
C ARG A 563 0.96 23.11 -1.37
N HIS A 564 -0.34 23.01 -1.50
CA HIS A 564 -1.30 23.87 -0.83
C HIS A 564 -1.49 23.45 0.62
N LEU A 565 -1.47 24.42 1.53
CA LEU A 565 -1.59 24.26 2.99
C LEU A 565 -2.59 25.27 3.56
N PRO A 566 -3.82 25.36 3.01
CA PRO A 566 -4.78 26.38 3.36
C PRO A 566 -5.21 26.31 4.83
N LYS A 567 -5.25 25.12 5.43
CA LYS A 567 -5.52 24.94 6.85
C LYS A 567 -4.46 25.59 7.74
N VAL A 568 -3.18 25.49 7.36
CA VAL A 568 -2.09 26.12 8.11
C VAL A 568 -2.28 27.61 8.14
N LYS A 569 -2.51 28.23 6.96
CA LYS A 569 -2.78 29.65 6.84
C LYS A 569 -4.01 30.09 7.62
N ALA A 570 -5.14 29.39 7.48
CA ALA A 570 -6.38 29.71 8.16
C ALA A 570 -6.25 29.63 9.69
N ILE A 571 -5.47 28.70 10.22
CA ILE A 571 -5.21 28.61 11.66
C ILE A 571 -4.30 29.75 12.09
N TYR A 572 -3.21 30.00 11.34
CA TYR A 572 -2.26 31.06 11.65
C TYR A 572 -2.89 32.45 11.62
N ASP A 573 -3.72 32.75 10.62
CA ASP A 573 -4.45 34.02 10.51
C ASP A 573 -5.39 34.27 11.71
N LYS A 574 -5.91 33.23 12.33
CA LYS A 574 -6.86 33.34 13.46
C LYS A 574 -6.17 33.43 14.82
N ILE A 575 -5.14 32.64 15.04
CA ILE A 575 -4.55 32.43 16.39
C ILE A 575 -3.01 32.43 16.40
N GLY A 576 -2.37 32.80 15.27
CA GLY A 576 -0.92 32.82 15.21
C GLY A 576 -0.29 31.47 15.54
N ASP A 577 0.78 31.49 16.32
CA ASP A 577 1.51 30.31 16.78
C ASP A 577 1.09 29.80 18.18
N ASP A 578 -0.03 30.24 18.71
CA ASP A 578 -0.52 29.91 20.06
C ASP A 578 -0.63 28.39 20.31
N LEU A 579 -0.94 27.62 19.26
CA LEU A 579 -1.00 26.16 19.36
C LEU A 579 0.38 25.49 19.55
N LEU A 580 1.48 26.20 19.32
CA LEU A 580 2.84 25.71 19.54
C LEU A 580 3.34 26.00 20.96
N ASP A 581 2.73 26.98 21.67
CA ASP A 581 3.01 27.24 23.09
C ASP A 581 2.20 26.27 23.96
N TRP A 582 2.90 25.54 24.83
CA TRP A 582 2.28 24.53 25.67
C TRP A 582 1.27 25.12 26.69
N ASN A 583 1.61 26.30 27.29
CA ASN A 583 0.78 26.92 28.31
C ASN A 583 -0.50 27.50 27.69
N ILE A 584 -0.36 28.21 26.57
CA ILE A 584 -1.49 28.78 25.83
C ILE A 584 -2.40 27.66 25.33
N LYS A 585 -1.81 26.62 24.72
CA LYS A 585 -2.55 25.44 24.28
C LYS A 585 -3.36 24.79 25.42
N LYS A 586 -2.77 24.65 26.61
CA LYS A 586 -3.47 24.12 27.78
C LYS A 586 -4.63 25.01 28.25
N GLN A 587 -4.49 26.32 28.13
CA GLN A 587 -5.57 27.25 28.40
C GLN A 587 -6.72 27.12 27.40
N MET A 588 -6.38 27.00 26.09
CA MET A 588 -7.34 26.77 25.01
C MET A 588 -8.05 25.42 25.16
N GLU A 589 -7.35 24.35 25.55
CA GLU A 589 -7.95 23.04 25.85
C GLU A 589 -9.05 23.12 26.92
N ARG A 590 -8.85 23.94 27.96
CA ARG A 590 -9.87 24.18 29.02
C ARG A 590 -11.07 24.96 28.51
N GLN A 591 -10.85 25.91 27.61
CA GLN A 591 -11.89 26.82 27.11
C GLN A 591 -12.73 26.20 25.97
N TYR A 592 -12.08 25.47 25.04
CA TYR A 592 -12.70 25.00 23.78
C TYR A 592 -12.82 23.47 23.69
N GLY A 593 -12.38 22.75 24.71
CA GLY A 593 -12.38 21.29 24.76
C GLY A 593 -11.07 20.67 24.29
N VAL A 594 -10.65 19.64 25.02
CA VAL A 594 -9.34 18.97 24.83
C VAL A 594 -9.20 18.37 23.42
N ASP A 595 -10.22 17.66 22.95
CA ASP A 595 -10.15 16.95 21.66
C ASP A 595 -10.15 17.90 20.47
N ASN A 596 -10.92 19.00 20.55
CA ASN A 596 -10.93 20.04 19.52
C ASN A 596 -9.54 20.67 19.35
N ILE A 597 -8.93 21.10 20.45
CA ILE A 597 -7.62 21.75 20.41
C ILE A 597 -6.51 20.77 20.06
N LYS A 598 -6.56 19.52 20.52
CA LYS A 598 -5.61 18.48 20.11
C LYS A 598 -5.67 18.21 18.60
N ASN A 599 -6.86 18.10 18.02
CA ASN A 599 -7.04 17.89 16.59
C ASN A 599 -6.52 19.08 15.79
N LEU A 600 -6.90 20.30 16.18
CA LEU A 600 -6.45 21.53 15.52
C LEU A 600 -4.92 21.68 15.58
N SER A 601 -4.32 21.44 16.77
CA SER A 601 -2.87 21.47 16.96
C SER A 601 -2.14 20.41 16.11
N ARG A 602 -2.72 19.20 16.02
CA ARG A 602 -2.17 18.12 15.18
C ARG A 602 -2.19 18.52 13.70
N ASP A 603 -3.30 19.03 13.20
CA ASP A 603 -3.46 19.46 11.81
C ASP A 603 -2.50 20.60 11.47
N TYR A 604 -2.33 21.56 12.38
CA TYR A 604 -1.40 22.68 12.22
C TYR A 604 0.07 22.19 12.16
N ILE A 605 0.49 21.40 13.14
CA ILE A 605 1.87 20.87 13.22
C ILE A 605 2.17 19.97 12.01
N ASN A 606 1.25 19.07 11.64
CA ASN A 606 1.41 18.22 10.47
C ASN A 606 1.53 19.04 9.18
N GLY A 607 0.73 20.08 9.03
CA GLY A 607 0.83 20.99 7.88
C GLY A 607 2.17 21.72 7.83
N LEU A 608 2.66 22.22 8.96
CA LEU A 608 3.99 22.84 9.06
C LEU A 608 5.12 21.86 8.71
N ASN A 609 5.02 20.60 9.14
CA ASN A 609 6.00 19.58 8.79
C ASN A 609 5.92 19.22 7.29
N ASN A 610 4.71 19.12 6.74
CA ASN A 610 4.50 18.89 5.32
C ASN A 610 5.10 19.98 4.44
N SER A 611 5.23 21.22 4.91
CA SER A 611 5.87 22.29 4.17
C SER A 611 7.36 22.02 3.87
N CYS A 612 8.04 21.26 4.73
CA CYS A 612 9.41 20.80 4.50
C CYS A 612 9.44 19.50 3.67
N ASN A 613 8.63 18.50 4.08
CA ASN A 613 8.63 17.18 3.45
C ASN A 613 8.38 17.22 1.95
N VAL A 614 7.39 17.98 1.52
CA VAL A 614 6.98 18.00 0.11
C VAL A 614 8.02 18.66 -0.79
N GLN A 615 8.78 19.61 -0.30
CA GLN A 615 9.87 20.20 -1.10
C GLN A 615 10.96 19.17 -1.40
N ILE A 616 11.26 18.27 -0.46
CA ILE A 616 12.24 17.18 -0.65
C ILE A 616 11.65 16.06 -1.50
N GLN A 617 10.53 15.50 -1.06
CA GLN A 617 9.91 14.34 -1.72
C GLN A 617 9.33 14.69 -3.08
N GLY A 618 8.77 15.90 -3.23
CA GLY A 618 8.22 16.36 -4.50
C GLY A 618 9.32 16.64 -5.53
N LEU A 619 10.47 17.18 -5.11
CA LEU A 619 11.62 17.31 -5.99
C LEU A 619 12.16 15.93 -6.39
N ALA A 620 12.30 15.00 -5.45
CA ALA A 620 12.72 13.62 -5.73
C ALA A 620 11.79 12.94 -6.73
N ALA A 621 10.46 13.04 -6.55
CA ALA A 621 9.50 12.49 -7.49
C ALA A 621 9.65 13.09 -8.90
N SER A 622 9.79 14.42 -9.00
CA SER A 622 9.96 15.11 -10.28
C SER A 622 11.28 14.73 -10.97
N ILE A 623 12.36 14.48 -10.23
CA ILE A 623 13.63 13.99 -10.80
C ILE A 623 13.41 12.65 -11.51
N VAL A 624 12.79 11.68 -10.85
CA VAL A 624 12.55 10.33 -11.41
C VAL A 624 11.58 10.41 -12.60
N ASN A 625 10.48 11.15 -12.47
CA ASN A 625 9.47 11.31 -13.52
C ASN A 625 10.06 11.94 -14.79
N ARG A 626 10.85 13.00 -14.64
CA ARG A 626 11.50 13.70 -15.77
C ARG A 626 12.59 12.84 -16.40
N ALA A 627 13.34 12.06 -15.62
CA ALA A 627 14.31 11.11 -16.13
C ALA A 627 13.62 10.02 -16.98
N ALA A 628 12.54 9.42 -16.49
CA ALA A 628 11.77 8.43 -17.23
C ALA A 628 11.24 8.98 -18.56
N LEU A 629 10.71 10.21 -18.56
CA LEU A 629 10.26 10.89 -19.76
C LEU A 629 11.41 11.15 -20.75
N ALA A 630 12.55 11.61 -20.25
CA ALA A 630 13.74 11.87 -21.08
C ALA A 630 14.27 10.60 -21.71
N ILE A 631 14.27 9.46 -20.98
CA ILE A 631 14.71 8.15 -21.48
C ILE A 631 13.81 7.70 -22.63
N ASN A 632 12.49 7.68 -22.46
CA ASN A 632 11.58 7.26 -23.51
C ASN A 632 11.69 8.14 -24.76
N ARG A 633 11.79 9.47 -24.61
CA ARG A 633 11.99 10.39 -25.73
C ARG A 633 13.32 10.18 -26.44
N LYS A 634 14.41 9.97 -25.67
CA LYS A 634 15.73 9.75 -26.25
C LYS A 634 15.79 8.46 -27.04
N TYR A 635 15.20 7.37 -26.53
CA TYR A 635 15.15 6.10 -27.24
C TYR A 635 14.37 6.19 -28.55
N GLN A 636 13.25 6.92 -28.56
CA GLN A 636 12.49 7.20 -29.80
C GLN A 636 13.32 8.02 -30.81
N GLU A 637 14.03 9.05 -30.33
CA GLU A 637 14.88 9.92 -31.18
C GLU A 637 15.98 9.14 -31.90
N ILE A 638 16.65 8.23 -31.18
CA ILE A 638 17.81 7.50 -31.73
C ILE A 638 17.49 6.10 -32.25
N GLY A 639 16.19 5.70 -32.21
CA GLY A 639 15.73 4.41 -32.73
C GLY A 639 16.13 3.20 -31.90
N ILE A 640 16.40 3.35 -30.60
CA ILE A 640 16.58 2.20 -29.69
C ILE A 640 15.20 1.64 -29.36
N ARG A 641 15.02 0.33 -29.62
CA ARG A 641 13.84 -0.39 -29.17
C ARG A 641 13.96 -0.66 -27.68
N GLY A 642 13.28 0.13 -26.87
CA GLY A 642 13.26 0.03 -25.43
C GLY A 642 12.24 0.98 -24.80
N TRP A 643 11.86 0.70 -23.58
CA TRP A 643 10.86 1.50 -22.83
C TRP A 643 11.03 1.32 -21.33
N VAL A 644 10.61 2.33 -20.56
CA VAL A 644 10.47 2.20 -19.11
C VAL A 644 9.30 1.25 -18.84
N CYS A 645 9.57 0.08 -18.27
CA CYS A 645 8.56 -0.94 -17.97
C CYS A 645 8.10 -0.93 -16.52
N ALA A 646 8.90 -0.38 -15.58
CA ALA A 646 8.49 -0.16 -14.20
C ALA A 646 9.23 1.01 -13.54
N GLN A 647 8.53 1.67 -12.60
CA GLN A 647 9.11 2.59 -11.64
C GLN A 647 8.83 2.09 -10.23
N ILE A 648 9.88 1.82 -9.45
CA ILE A 648 9.79 1.28 -8.09
C ILE A 648 10.52 2.25 -7.15
N HIS A 649 9.78 3.13 -6.48
CA HIS A 649 10.34 4.27 -5.71
C HIS A 649 11.20 5.20 -6.58
N ASP A 650 12.50 5.19 -6.37
CA ASP A 650 13.53 5.94 -7.08
C ASP A 650 14.29 5.10 -8.15
N GLN A 651 13.87 3.85 -8.32
CA GLN A 651 14.38 2.92 -9.32
C GLN A 651 13.56 2.99 -10.62
N LEU A 652 14.23 3.02 -11.76
CA LEU A 652 13.66 2.82 -13.09
C LEU A 652 14.13 1.51 -13.66
N VAL A 653 13.20 0.72 -14.17
CA VAL A 653 13.47 -0.53 -14.90
C VAL A 653 13.12 -0.32 -16.36
N ILE A 654 14.08 -0.48 -17.22
CA ILE A 654 13.96 -0.29 -18.65
C ILE A 654 14.22 -1.63 -19.35
N GLU A 655 13.33 -2.01 -20.24
CA GLU A 655 13.51 -3.20 -21.07
C GLU A 655 14.02 -2.79 -22.43
N VAL A 656 15.12 -3.38 -22.90
CA VAL A 656 15.78 -3.06 -24.16
C VAL A 656 16.27 -4.31 -24.89
N ASP A 657 16.45 -4.20 -26.20
CA ASP A 657 17.13 -5.23 -27.00
C ASP A 657 18.55 -5.49 -26.45
N HIS A 658 18.88 -6.76 -26.22
CA HIS A 658 20.15 -7.16 -25.64
C HIS A 658 21.36 -6.65 -26.46
N ALA A 659 21.22 -6.56 -27.80
CA ALA A 659 22.28 -6.05 -28.67
C ALA A 659 22.60 -4.56 -28.45
N LYS A 660 21.68 -3.81 -27.78
CA LYS A 660 21.82 -2.39 -27.49
C LYS A 660 22.01 -2.09 -25.99
N ALA A 661 22.11 -3.11 -25.16
CA ALA A 661 22.09 -3.00 -23.70
C ALA A 661 23.12 -2.01 -23.13
N GLU A 662 24.38 -2.11 -23.53
CA GLU A 662 25.46 -1.26 -23.04
C GLU A 662 25.32 0.21 -23.48
N GLU A 663 24.85 0.45 -24.71
CA GLU A 663 24.56 1.79 -25.21
C GLU A 663 23.39 2.39 -24.45
N ALA A 664 22.31 1.61 -24.28
CA ALA A 664 21.11 1.98 -23.56
C ALA A 664 21.40 2.30 -22.07
N ALA A 665 22.19 1.46 -21.40
CA ALA A 665 22.55 1.67 -20.00
C ALA A 665 23.31 3.00 -19.78
N ARG A 666 24.25 3.34 -20.66
CA ARG A 666 24.98 4.62 -20.57
C ARG A 666 24.04 5.82 -20.75
N ILE A 667 23.07 5.73 -21.67
CA ILE A 667 22.07 6.78 -21.89
C ILE A 667 21.15 6.91 -20.67
N VAL A 668 20.69 5.80 -20.10
CA VAL A 668 19.86 5.80 -18.89
C VAL A 668 20.59 6.49 -17.74
N GLN A 669 21.84 6.09 -17.49
CA GLN A 669 22.66 6.70 -16.45
C GLN A 669 22.81 8.21 -16.67
N ASP A 670 23.21 8.64 -17.85
CA ASP A 670 23.39 10.07 -18.16
C ASP A 670 22.11 10.85 -17.95
N LEU A 671 20.97 10.34 -18.43
CA LEU A 671 19.69 11.03 -18.29
C LEU A 671 19.18 11.04 -16.85
N MET A 672 19.35 9.96 -16.08
CA MET A 672 19.00 9.95 -14.67
C MET A 672 19.85 10.95 -13.87
N GLU A 673 21.14 10.99 -14.11
CA GLU A 673 22.06 11.88 -13.37
C GLU A 673 21.95 13.36 -13.80
N ASN A 674 21.52 13.66 -15.05
CA ASN A 674 21.67 14.97 -15.65
C ASN A 674 20.38 15.68 -16.09
N THR A 675 19.23 15.02 -16.19
CA THR A 675 17.97 15.66 -16.64
C THR A 675 17.49 16.75 -15.69
N THR A 676 17.70 16.57 -14.38
CA THR A 676 17.40 17.60 -13.37
C THR A 676 18.67 17.98 -12.64
N LYS A 677 19.16 19.21 -12.85
CA LYS A 677 20.39 19.70 -12.22
C LYS A 677 20.18 20.07 -10.75
N LEU A 678 20.98 19.46 -9.88
CA LEU A 678 21.11 19.84 -8.47
C LEU A 678 22.44 20.58 -8.23
N SER A 679 22.63 21.10 -7.02
CA SER A 679 23.92 21.70 -6.59
C SER A 679 25.00 20.67 -6.23
N ILE A 680 24.67 19.39 -6.31
CA ILE A 680 25.52 18.22 -6.09
C ILE A 680 25.13 17.17 -7.12
N ASP A 681 26.10 16.39 -7.59
CA ASP A 681 25.87 15.39 -8.63
C ASP A 681 25.06 14.23 -8.10
N LEU A 682 24.04 13.83 -8.86
CA LEU A 682 23.30 12.61 -8.64
C LEU A 682 24.09 11.41 -9.18
N LYS A 683 23.86 10.25 -8.59
CA LYS A 683 24.43 8.97 -9.06
C LYS A 683 23.33 7.94 -9.22
N ALA A 684 23.35 7.28 -10.36
CA ALA A 684 22.38 6.26 -10.72
C ALA A 684 23.08 5.17 -11.58
N PRO A 685 23.93 4.33 -10.98
CA PRO A 685 24.66 3.31 -11.72
C PRO A 685 23.70 2.26 -12.28
N PRO A 686 23.76 1.95 -13.58
CA PRO A 686 22.91 0.94 -14.19
C PRO A 686 23.46 -0.47 -13.97
N ALA A 687 22.56 -1.45 -13.82
CA ALA A 687 22.85 -2.87 -13.87
C ALA A 687 22.11 -3.52 -15.06
N LEU A 688 22.78 -4.44 -15.75
CA LEU A 688 22.16 -5.28 -16.78
C LEU A 688 21.72 -6.59 -16.15
N ALA A 689 20.44 -6.94 -16.28
CA ALA A 689 19.88 -8.07 -15.57
C ALA A 689 18.89 -8.89 -16.40
N SER A 690 18.94 -10.21 -16.24
CA SER A 690 17.98 -11.15 -16.83
C SER A 690 16.68 -11.31 -16.01
N ASN A 691 16.62 -10.73 -14.84
CA ASN A 691 15.44 -10.64 -13.99
C ASN A 691 15.59 -9.46 -13.02
N LEU A 692 14.48 -9.05 -12.40
CA LEU A 692 14.48 -7.85 -11.55
C LEU A 692 15.25 -8.02 -10.21
N ARG A 693 15.54 -9.24 -9.76
CA ARG A 693 16.36 -9.48 -8.56
C ARG A 693 17.82 -9.17 -8.80
N ASP A 694 18.34 -9.59 -9.96
CA ASP A 694 19.78 -9.55 -10.25
C ASP A 694 20.25 -8.15 -10.67
N GLY A 695 19.33 -7.21 -10.92
CA GLY A 695 19.61 -5.81 -11.21
C GLY A 695 19.76 -4.91 -9.98
N HIS A 696 19.49 -5.41 -8.78
CA HIS A 696 19.39 -4.58 -7.59
C HIS A 696 20.52 -4.76 -6.59
#